data_dedb746fa0bfa4f48dbe00dfaadcd163
#
_entry.id   dedb746fa0bfa4f48dbe00dfaadcd163
#
_cell.length_a   1.000
_cell.length_b   1.000
_cell.length_c   1.000
_cell.angle_alpha   90.00
_cell.angle_beta   90.00
_cell.angle_gamma   90.00
#
_symmetry.space_group_name_H-M   'P 1'
#
loop_
_entity.id
_entity.type
_entity.pdbx_description
1 polymer ?
#
loop_
_entity_poly.entity_id
_entity_poly.type
_entity_poly.pdbx_seq_one_letter_code
_entity_poly.pdbx_strand_id
1 'polypeptide(L)'
;MAVASSLTLLLAATALAPASAAAAAAAATVKTGQHSAAIPGAAVAPVLDARLDTSSLQERAINRSPQGYTPSPVDCPSQRPQIRNGSSLSPEEKAWLPKRRNDTIPHIRSLLKRIAIPGFDSDGYLKNVEKNATALPNIGLAVSGGGYRAMLNGAGAMAAWDSRSDGSQTAGNLGGLLQSATYLSGLSGGGWLVGSIYTNNFTSVQDAVNSPSIWMFDDSILKGPEQYSLLQYYRNILDAVDGKDQAGYDRSITDYWGRMLSYQLINATDGGPGFTFSSIADDAGFSSGKTPLPFLIADGRAPGQKVISSNSTIFEFTPWELGSSDPTLDGFVPLRYVGSKFNNGTLPSSEKCIEGFDNAGFVMGTSSSLFNQIVLYLKDNTSNNYVPADVPKFIIDALTKVLETLGDSSNDIADWTPNPFKGWNAAKNPGAGSERLTLVDGGEDLQNVPYHPHLLRDRAVDVVFSVDSSADTETSWPDGASAIATYERSIENISVGTGFPAVPGKDTFLNLGLNTKPVFFGCNSTNLTSPSPLIVYLPNYPYIYASNISTFQMAIKSGQRDAIIQNGWAVATQLNATRDADWPVCVGCAMLSRSFERTKTAVPDKCKQCFTRYCWDGSLNETKAAPYDPNYFSTPIEVKSAASALVKAPAIAMSCVFIMGLAFAL
;
A
#
# COMPACT_ATOMS: atom_id res chain seq x y z
N MET A 1 18.34 -11.53 -49.34
CA MET A 1 19.54 -10.92 -48.75
C MET A 1 19.16 -10.52 -47.36
N ALA A 2 19.68 -11.28 -46.39
CA ALA A 2 19.40 -11.15 -44.98
C ALA A 2 20.25 -10.03 -44.37
N VAL A 3 19.68 -9.25 -43.47
CA VAL A 3 20.44 -8.56 -42.41
C VAL A 3 19.70 -8.84 -41.09
N ALA A 4 20.27 -9.75 -40.36
CA ALA A 4 19.91 -10.04 -38.98
C ALA A 4 20.62 -8.99 -38.10
N SER A 5 19.86 -8.25 -37.29
CA SER A 5 20.43 -7.48 -36.18
C SER A 5 20.13 -8.20 -34.88
N SER A 6 21.16 -8.79 -34.33
CA SER A 6 21.16 -9.44 -33.03
C SER A 6 21.12 -8.39 -31.92
N LEU A 7 20.06 -8.34 -31.16
CA LEU A 7 20.01 -7.62 -29.87
C LEU A 7 20.39 -8.60 -28.77
N THR A 8 21.61 -8.48 -28.28
CA THR A 8 22.12 -9.27 -27.15
C THR A 8 21.65 -8.59 -25.86
N LEU A 9 20.65 -9.16 -25.20
CA LEU A 9 20.30 -8.77 -23.83
C LEU A 9 21.32 -9.41 -22.87
N LEU A 10 22.12 -8.59 -22.22
CA LEU A 10 23.00 -8.98 -21.13
C LEU A 10 22.16 -9.26 -19.88
N LEU A 11 21.98 -10.53 -19.54
CA LEU A 11 21.58 -10.93 -18.19
C LEU A 11 22.82 -10.79 -17.28
N ALA A 12 22.85 -9.75 -16.47
CA ALA A 12 23.81 -9.65 -15.37
C ALA A 12 23.26 -10.42 -14.16
N ALA A 13 23.63 -11.70 -14.07
CA ALA A 13 23.52 -12.46 -12.83
C ALA A 13 24.66 -11.98 -11.91
N THR A 14 24.38 -11.10 -10.97
CA THR A 14 25.32 -10.75 -9.89
C THR A 14 25.25 -11.81 -8.81
N ALA A 15 26.27 -12.67 -8.79
CA ALA A 15 26.56 -13.54 -7.66
C ALA A 15 26.99 -12.68 -6.47
N LEU A 16 26.22 -12.71 -5.40
CA LEU A 16 26.59 -12.11 -4.11
C LEU A 16 27.60 -13.03 -3.40
N ALA A 17 28.83 -12.56 -3.27
CA ALA A 17 29.80 -13.10 -2.33
C ALA A 17 29.62 -12.47 -0.95
N PRO A 18 29.78 -13.20 0.17
CA PRO A 18 29.60 -12.65 1.50
C PRO A 18 30.83 -11.82 1.89
N ALA A 19 30.62 -10.53 2.16
CA ALA A 19 31.61 -9.67 2.79
C ALA A 19 31.47 -9.76 4.32
N SER A 20 32.46 -10.40 4.95
CA SER A 20 32.67 -10.33 6.39
C SER A 20 33.20 -8.95 6.79
N ALA A 21 32.42 -8.16 7.49
CA ALA A 21 32.85 -6.89 8.04
C ALA A 21 33.49 -7.11 9.42
N ALA A 22 34.80 -6.95 9.49
CA ALA A 22 35.52 -6.77 10.74
C ALA A 22 35.46 -5.27 11.12
N ALA A 23 34.86 -4.95 12.25
CA ALA A 23 34.82 -3.60 12.79
C ALA A 23 36.19 -3.22 13.38
N ALA A 24 36.84 -2.20 12.81
CA ALA A 24 37.94 -1.51 13.44
C ALA A 24 37.47 -0.15 13.98
N ALA A 25 37.47 0.00 15.28
CA ALA A 25 37.22 1.27 15.97
C ALA A 25 38.38 2.22 15.78
N ALA A 26 38.15 3.37 15.16
CA ALA A 26 39.06 4.52 15.20
C ALA A 26 38.40 5.65 15.96
N ALA A 27 38.96 5.97 17.15
CA ALA A 27 38.59 7.12 17.94
C ALA A 27 39.22 8.39 17.33
N ALA A 28 38.39 9.31 16.87
CA ALA A 28 38.84 10.66 16.53
C ALA A 28 38.28 11.69 17.52
N THR A 29 39.16 12.28 18.30
CA THR A 29 38.90 13.39 19.20
C THR A 29 38.69 14.67 18.39
N VAL A 30 37.50 15.27 18.47
CA VAL A 30 37.24 16.61 17.92
C VAL A 30 36.98 17.58 19.08
N LYS A 31 37.75 18.67 19.05
CA LYS A 31 37.69 19.77 20.02
C LYS A 31 36.40 20.55 19.92
N THR A 32 35.83 20.84 21.07
CA THR A 32 34.67 21.70 21.30
C THR A 32 34.94 23.15 20.94
N GLY A 33 34.15 23.70 20.03
CA GLY A 33 33.97 25.14 19.86
C GLY A 33 32.53 25.49 20.16
N GLN A 34 32.27 26.17 21.27
CA GLN A 34 30.96 26.66 21.67
C GLN A 34 30.53 27.82 20.76
N HIS A 35 29.37 27.68 20.10
CA HIS A 35 28.45 28.79 19.91
C HIS A 35 27.01 28.25 20.02
N SER A 36 26.45 28.51 21.21
CA SER A 36 25.07 28.25 21.54
C SER A 36 24.20 29.34 20.92
N ALA A 37 23.40 28.95 19.93
CA ALA A 37 22.17 29.66 19.60
C ALA A 37 21.02 28.65 19.87
N ALA A 38 20.32 28.86 20.98
CA ALA A 38 19.14 28.12 21.35
C ALA A 38 18.02 28.36 20.32
N ILE A 39 17.68 27.34 19.55
CA ILE A 39 16.49 27.33 18.74
C ILE A 39 15.33 26.92 19.68
N PRO A 40 14.21 27.68 19.74
CA PRO A 40 13.08 27.33 20.59
C PRO A 40 12.45 26.03 20.08
N GLY A 41 12.32 25.07 20.97
CA GLY A 41 11.53 23.84 20.95
C GLY A 41 10.94 23.40 19.62
N ALA A 42 11.66 22.53 18.88
CA ALA A 42 11.01 21.66 17.91
C ALA A 42 10.03 20.76 18.69
N ALA A 43 8.73 20.99 18.50
CA ALA A 43 7.71 20.07 18.99
C ALA A 43 7.98 18.72 18.30
N VAL A 44 8.46 17.76 19.07
CA VAL A 44 8.56 16.36 18.67
C VAL A 44 7.18 15.97 18.15
N ALA A 45 7.13 15.23 17.05
CA ALA A 45 5.88 14.60 16.61
C ALA A 45 5.22 13.95 17.84
N PRO A 46 3.89 14.06 18.01
CA PRO A 46 3.24 13.52 19.19
C PRO A 46 3.64 12.05 19.34
N VAL A 47 4.23 11.70 20.47
CA VAL A 47 4.43 10.31 20.84
C VAL A 47 3.02 9.72 20.89
N LEU A 48 2.79 8.66 20.12
CA LEU A 48 1.55 7.86 20.17
C LEU A 48 1.49 7.11 21.51
N ASP A 49 1.51 7.85 22.62
CA ASP A 49 1.50 7.34 23.97
C ASP A 49 0.23 7.80 24.68
N ALA A 50 -0.91 7.33 24.17
CA ALA A 50 -2.18 7.46 24.85
C ALA A 50 -2.77 6.08 25.05
N ARG A 51 -2.77 5.59 26.27
CA ARG A 51 -3.58 4.47 26.70
C ARG A 51 -5.04 4.85 26.55
N LEU A 52 -5.61 4.61 25.37
CA LEU A 52 -7.04 4.72 25.14
C LEU A 52 -7.70 3.37 25.34
N ASP A 53 -8.94 3.42 25.80
CA ASP A 53 -9.85 2.31 26.01
C ASP A 53 -9.87 1.41 24.76
N THR A 54 -9.31 0.19 24.88
CA THR A 54 -9.15 -0.77 23.78
C THR A 54 -10.48 -1.40 23.33
N SER A 55 -11.61 -0.93 23.86
CA SER A 55 -12.95 -1.45 23.53
C SER A 55 -13.48 -1.00 22.15
N SER A 56 -12.75 -0.16 21.40
CA SER A 56 -13.26 0.45 20.16
C SER A 56 -13.14 -0.42 18.90
N LEU A 57 -12.27 -1.43 18.87
CA LEU A 57 -12.19 -2.38 17.77
C LEU A 57 -13.11 -3.58 18.07
N GLN A 58 -14.39 -3.43 17.78
CA GLN A 58 -15.32 -4.55 17.80
C GLN A 58 -15.00 -5.54 16.69
N GLU A 59 -15.02 -6.83 17.02
CA GLU A 59 -14.96 -7.90 16.01
C GLU A 59 -16.08 -7.66 14.98
N ARG A 60 -15.72 -7.67 13.70
CA ARG A 60 -16.68 -7.39 12.64
C ARG A 60 -17.67 -8.54 12.50
N ALA A 61 -18.96 -8.24 12.68
CA ALA A 61 -20.03 -9.25 12.69
C ALA A 61 -20.38 -9.81 11.29
N ILE A 62 -19.80 -9.25 10.19
CA ILE A 62 -20.19 -9.58 8.82
C ILE A 62 -19.16 -10.51 8.20
N ASN A 63 -19.36 -11.82 8.45
CA ASN A 63 -18.71 -12.89 7.72
C ASN A 63 -19.62 -13.26 6.53
N ARG A 64 -19.18 -12.98 5.29
CA ARG A 64 -20.01 -13.19 4.08
C ARG A 64 -19.72 -14.49 3.36
N SER A 65 -18.62 -15.16 3.65
CA SER A 65 -18.43 -16.51 3.13
C SER A 65 -19.24 -17.51 3.96
N PRO A 66 -20.12 -18.29 3.34
CA PRO A 66 -20.97 -19.25 4.08
C PRO A 66 -20.19 -20.35 4.81
N GLN A 67 -18.99 -20.69 4.33
CA GLN A 67 -18.16 -21.79 4.85
C GLN A 67 -16.70 -21.38 5.11
N GLY A 68 -16.49 -20.22 5.74
CA GLY A 68 -15.15 -19.75 6.07
C GLY A 68 -14.33 -19.43 4.82
N TYR A 69 -13.15 -20.04 4.68
CA TYR A 69 -12.26 -19.82 3.52
C TYR A 69 -12.71 -20.57 2.26
N THR A 70 -13.65 -21.53 2.41
CA THR A 70 -14.12 -22.38 1.35
C THR A 70 -15.17 -21.67 0.48
N PRO A 71 -14.93 -21.43 -0.82
CA PRO A 71 -15.95 -20.89 -1.72
C PRO A 71 -17.16 -21.81 -1.78
N SER A 72 -18.36 -21.25 -1.75
CA SER A 72 -19.59 -22.02 -1.57
C SER A 72 -20.70 -21.59 -2.50
N PRO A 73 -21.51 -22.54 -3.03
CA PRO A 73 -22.64 -22.21 -3.87
C PRO A 73 -23.75 -21.52 -3.07
N VAL A 74 -24.28 -20.46 -3.67
CA VAL A 74 -25.43 -19.71 -3.16
C VAL A 74 -26.49 -19.54 -4.26
N ASP A 75 -27.68 -19.12 -3.87
CA ASP A 75 -28.70 -18.74 -4.84
C ASP A 75 -28.29 -17.44 -5.55
N CYS A 76 -28.38 -17.45 -6.87
CA CYS A 76 -28.08 -16.24 -7.65
C CYS A 76 -29.16 -15.18 -7.44
N PRO A 77 -28.80 -13.89 -7.47
CA PRO A 77 -29.77 -12.81 -7.49
C PRO A 77 -30.68 -12.92 -8.75
N SER A 78 -31.83 -12.26 -8.70
CA SER A 78 -32.79 -12.26 -9.82
C SER A 78 -32.14 -11.76 -11.12
N GLN A 79 -31.33 -10.71 -11.04
CA GLN A 79 -30.44 -10.32 -12.12
C GLN A 79 -29.11 -11.04 -11.92
N ARG A 80 -28.87 -12.05 -12.76
CA ARG A 80 -27.64 -12.85 -12.65
C ARG A 80 -26.39 -12.00 -12.87
N PRO A 81 -25.29 -12.33 -12.17
CA PRO A 81 -24.03 -11.63 -12.34
C PRO A 81 -23.54 -11.69 -13.79
N GLN A 82 -23.01 -10.58 -14.28
CA GLN A 82 -22.40 -10.49 -15.60
C GLN A 82 -21.24 -9.50 -15.59
N ILE A 83 -20.31 -9.67 -16.51
CA ILE A 83 -19.22 -8.72 -16.72
C ILE A 83 -19.80 -7.47 -17.39
N ARG A 84 -19.43 -6.31 -16.86
CA ARG A 84 -19.67 -5.04 -17.54
C ARG A 84 -18.44 -4.61 -18.33
N ASN A 85 -18.64 -3.80 -19.35
CA ASN A 85 -17.57 -3.14 -20.07
C ASN A 85 -16.84 -2.12 -19.17
N GLY A 86 -15.51 -2.02 -19.31
CA GLY A 86 -14.64 -1.15 -18.53
C GLY A 86 -14.68 0.34 -18.92
N SER A 87 -15.39 0.68 -19.98
CA SER A 87 -15.45 2.05 -20.54
C SER A 87 -16.23 3.07 -19.69
N SER A 88 -16.82 2.65 -18.57
CA SER A 88 -17.54 3.53 -17.64
C SER A 88 -17.45 3.00 -16.21
N LEU A 89 -17.75 3.87 -15.23
CA LEU A 89 -17.86 3.47 -13.83
C LEU A 89 -18.98 2.46 -13.62
N SER A 90 -18.85 1.60 -12.60
CA SER A 90 -19.91 0.69 -12.20
C SER A 90 -21.21 1.41 -11.80
N PRO A 91 -22.37 0.73 -11.89
CA PRO A 91 -23.60 1.27 -11.33
C PRO A 91 -23.50 1.59 -9.83
N GLU A 92 -22.78 0.75 -9.09
CA GLU A 92 -22.54 0.90 -7.64
C GLU A 92 -21.68 2.14 -7.36
N GLU A 93 -20.56 2.33 -8.06
CA GLU A 93 -19.71 3.51 -7.93
C GLU A 93 -20.47 4.78 -8.31
N LYS A 94 -21.25 4.77 -9.40
CA LYS A 94 -22.10 5.90 -9.82
C LYS A 94 -23.15 6.26 -8.76
N ALA A 95 -23.76 5.28 -8.12
CA ALA A 95 -24.76 5.49 -7.07
C ALA A 95 -24.13 5.97 -5.74
N TRP A 96 -22.91 5.54 -5.46
CA TRP A 96 -22.17 5.86 -4.24
C TRP A 96 -21.51 7.25 -4.30
N LEU A 97 -20.96 7.64 -5.45
CA LEU A 97 -20.24 8.91 -5.64
C LEU A 97 -20.96 10.15 -5.11
N PRO A 98 -22.26 10.38 -5.38
CA PRO A 98 -22.95 11.55 -4.84
C PRO A 98 -22.93 11.59 -3.31
N LYS A 99 -23.08 10.45 -2.64
CA LYS A 99 -23.03 10.35 -1.18
C LYS A 99 -21.63 10.75 -0.69
N ARG A 100 -20.58 10.15 -1.29
CA ARG A 100 -19.19 10.46 -0.93
C ARG A 100 -18.85 11.92 -1.19
N ARG A 101 -19.19 12.44 -2.35
CA ARG A 101 -18.90 13.83 -2.72
C ARG A 101 -19.55 14.81 -1.74
N ASN A 102 -20.77 14.54 -1.31
CA ASN A 102 -21.44 15.33 -0.28
C ASN A 102 -20.74 15.24 1.07
N ASP A 103 -20.29 14.04 1.47
CA ASP A 103 -19.58 13.83 2.73
C ASP A 103 -18.21 14.53 2.76
N THR A 104 -17.53 14.67 1.61
CA THR A 104 -16.23 15.36 1.55
C THR A 104 -16.32 16.87 1.81
N ILE A 105 -17.46 17.52 1.54
CA ILE A 105 -17.62 18.98 1.62
C ILE A 105 -17.27 19.55 3.00
N PRO A 106 -17.86 19.07 4.12
CA PRO A 106 -17.53 19.60 5.44
C PRO A 106 -16.07 19.40 5.82
N HIS A 107 -15.43 18.29 5.36
CA HIS A 107 -14.03 17.99 5.62
C HIS A 107 -13.10 18.93 4.85
N ILE A 108 -13.33 19.13 3.55
CA ILE A 108 -12.60 20.09 2.72
C ILE A 108 -12.75 21.51 3.32
N ARG A 109 -13.96 21.90 3.72
CA ARG A 109 -14.22 23.21 4.33
C ARG A 109 -13.44 23.38 5.63
N SER A 110 -13.48 22.39 6.53
CA SER A 110 -12.78 22.44 7.81
C SER A 110 -11.26 22.52 7.63
N LEU A 111 -10.72 21.72 6.72
CA LEU A 111 -9.29 21.69 6.39
C LEU A 111 -8.85 23.05 5.80
N LEU A 112 -9.52 23.55 4.77
CA LEU A 112 -9.18 24.83 4.14
C LEU A 112 -9.34 26.02 5.08
N LYS A 113 -10.34 26.00 5.98
CA LYS A 113 -10.49 27.02 7.02
C LYS A 113 -9.29 27.04 7.98
N ARG A 114 -8.77 25.86 8.37
CA ARG A 114 -7.60 25.76 9.25
C ARG A 114 -6.32 26.16 8.53
N ILE A 115 -6.16 25.77 7.25
CA ILE A 115 -5.03 26.14 6.39
C ILE A 115 -4.99 27.67 6.16
N ALA A 116 -6.14 28.30 5.96
CA ALA A 116 -6.29 29.74 5.77
C ALA A 116 -5.39 30.30 4.66
N ILE A 117 -5.65 29.92 3.39
CA ILE A 117 -4.88 30.42 2.22
C ILE A 117 -4.91 31.97 2.21
N PRO A 118 -3.74 32.64 2.32
CA PRO A 118 -3.69 34.10 2.37
C PRO A 118 -4.30 34.76 1.14
N GLY A 119 -5.16 35.75 1.35
CA GLY A 119 -5.81 36.50 0.28
C GLY A 119 -6.92 35.73 -0.45
N PHE A 120 -7.39 34.59 0.07
CA PHE A 120 -8.42 33.77 -0.54
C PHE A 120 -9.55 33.40 0.45
N ASP A 121 -10.79 33.74 0.09
CA ASP A 121 -11.98 33.31 0.83
C ASP A 121 -12.38 31.89 0.42
N SER A 122 -11.81 30.91 1.08
CA SER A 122 -12.08 29.49 0.79
C SER A 122 -13.52 29.08 1.14
N ASP A 123 -14.15 29.68 2.15
CA ASP A 123 -15.53 29.36 2.52
C ASP A 123 -16.53 29.91 1.49
N GLY A 124 -16.37 31.17 1.08
CA GLY A 124 -17.15 31.75 0.00
C GLY A 124 -16.98 31.00 -1.32
N TYR A 125 -15.75 30.58 -1.64
CA TYR A 125 -15.48 29.75 -2.82
C TYR A 125 -16.21 28.41 -2.76
N LEU A 126 -16.09 27.68 -1.66
CA LEU A 126 -16.75 26.39 -1.49
C LEU A 126 -18.28 26.49 -1.57
N LYS A 127 -18.90 27.54 -0.99
CA LYS A 127 -20.35 27.77 -1.13
C LYS A 127 -20.80 27.93 -2.58
N ASN A 128 -19.93 28.44 -3.45
CA ASN A 128 -20.25 28.59 -4.87
C ASN A 128 -20.10 27.27 -5.64
N VAL A 129 -19.11 26.43 -5.28
CA VAL A 129 -18.81 25.21 -6.02
C VAL A 129 -19.50 23.95 -5.47
N GLU A 130 -19.92 23.93 -4.20
CA GLU A 130 -20.55 22.76 -3.57
C GLU A 130 -21.83 22.29 -4.27
N LYS A 131 -22.52 23.18 -4.96
CA LYS A 131 -23.73 22.86 -5.74
C LYS A 131 -23.43 22.27 -7.11
N ASN A 132 -22.16 22.26 -7.50
CA ASN A 132 -21.71 21.74 -8.77
C ASN A 132 -20.64 20.65 -8.52
N ALA A 133 -21.06 19.39 -8.55
CA ALA A 133 -20.19 18.25 -8.28
C ALA A 133 -18.93 18.21 -9.18
N THR A 134 -19.00 18.75 -10.40
CA THR A 134 -17.85 18.80 -11.31
C THR A 134 -16.87 19.93 -10.96
N ALA A 135 -17.30 20.95 -10.22
CA ALA A 135 -16.43 22.05 -9.76
C ALA A 135 -15.77 21.75 -8.40
N LEU A 136 -16.41 20.91 -7.57
CA LEU A 136 -15.89 20.52 -6.26
C LEU A 136 -14.57 19.74 -6.42
N PRO A 137 -13.51 20.04 -5.65
CA PRO A 137 -12.26 19.28 -5.68
C PRO A 137 -12.45 17.77 -5.51
N ASN A 138 -11.76 16.96 -6.29
CA ASN A 138 -11.80 15.51 -6.25
C ASN A 138 -10.41 14.94 -5.98
N ILE A 139 -10.24 14.31 -4.82
CA ILE A 139 -8.93 13.97 -4.26
C ILE A 139 -8.75 12.47 -4.23
N GLY A 140 -7.60 12.01 -4.74
CA GLY A 140 -7.11 10.65 -4.62
C GLY A 140 -5.91 10.57 -3.68
N LEU A 141 -5.77 9.43 -3.00
CA LEU A 141 -4.61 9.08 -2.19
C LEU A 141 -4.06 7.76 -2.71
N ALA A 142 -2.73 7.65 -2.85
CA ALA A 142 -2.07 6.44 -3.35
C ALA A 142 -0.89 6.06 -2.46
N VAL A 143 -0.80 4.76 -2.07
CA VAL A 143 0.28 4.24 -1.22
C VAL A 143 0.99 3.11 -1.95
N SER A 144 2.30 3.25 -2.11
CA SER A 144 3.14 2.31 -2.86
C SER A 144 3.32 0.95 -2.20
N GLY A 145 3.84 0.00 -2.98
CA GLY A 145 4.39 -1.26 -2.49
C GLY A 145 5.73 -1.12 -1.78
N GLY A 146 6.17 -2.23 -1.17
CA GLY A 146 7.46 -2.34 -0.49
C GLY A 146 7.38 -2.98 0.92
N GLY A 147 6.47 -3.91 1.14
CA GLY A 147 6.30 -4.64 2.40
C GLY A 147 5.99 -3.71 3.58
N TYR A 148 6.52 -4.04 4.75
CA TYR A 148 6.32 -3.22 5.95
C TYR A 148 6.89 -1.80 5.81
N ARG A 149 7.96 -1.59 5.03
CA ARG A 149 8.49 -0.25 4.77
C ARG A 149 7.39 0.67 4.23
N ALA A 150 6.69 0.22 3.19
CA ALA A 150 5.64 0.99 2.54
C ALA A 150 4.36 1.05 3.38
N MET A 151 3.95 -0.07 3.99
CA MET A 151 2.80 -0.11 4.89
C MET A 151 2.93 0.92 6.02
N LEU A 152 4.07 0.96 6.71
CA LEU A 152 4.23 1.78 7.92
C LEU A 152 4.53 3.25 7.58
N ASN A 153 5.31 3.53 6.54
CA ASN A 153 5.51 4.89 6.07
C ASN A 153 4.19 5.49 5.54
N GLY A 154 3.43 4.70 4.75
CA GLY A 154 2.08 5.06 4.31
C GLY A 154 1.12 5.27 5.48
N ALA A 155 1.19 4.43 6.51
CA ALA A 155 0.41 4.59 7.74
C ALA A 155 0.71 5.93 8.43
N GLY A 156 1.98 6.34 8.48
CA GLY A 156 2.37 7.65 9.02
C GLY A 156 1.74 8.82 8.26
N ALA A 157 1.76 8.77 6.93
CA ALA A 157 1.10 9.77 6.10
C ALA A 157 -0.43 9.75 6.29
N MET A 158 -1.05 8.57 6.31
CA MET A 158 -2.50 8.44 6.56
C MET A 158 -2.90 8.97 7.94
N ALA A 159 -2.11 8.67 8.99
CA ALA A 159 -2.34 9.21 10.34
C ALA A 159 -2.28 10.75 10.35
N ALA A 160 -1.31 11.33 9.63
CA ALA A 160 -1.17 12.78 9.51
C ALA A 160 -2.36 13.44 8.78
N TRP A 161 -3.00 12.71 7.88
CA TRP A 161 -4.16 13.18 7.08
C TRP A 161 -5.51 12.86 7.73
N ASP A 162 -5.54 11.95 8.69
CA ASP A 162 -6.77 11.54 9.39
C ASP A 162 -7.12 12.53 10.50
N SER A 163 -8.31 13.14 10.43
CA SER A 163 -8.80 14.07 11.47
C SER A 163 -9.04 13.40 12.84
N ARG A 164 -9.05 12.06 12.89
CA ARG A 164 -9.23 11.28 14.12
C ARG A 164 -7.91 11.05 14.87
N SER A 165 -6.78 11.21 14.19
CA SER A 165 -5.46 11.04 14.82
C SER A 165 -5.12 12.23 15.72
N ASP A 166 -4.57 11.96 16.89
CA ASP A 166 -4.16 12.97 17.86
C ASP A 166 -3.14 13.93 17.24
N GLY A 167 -3.32 15.21 17.47
CA GLY A 167 -2.47 16.26 16.95
C GLY A 167 -2.60 16.55 15.44
N SER A 168 -3.33 15.73 14.65
CA SER A 168 -3.46 15.93 13.20
C SER A 168 -4.15 17.24 12.81
N GLN A 169 -4.97 17.80 13.69
CA GLN A 169 -5.70 19.04 13.47
C GLN A 169 -5.05 20.27 14.11
N THR A 170 -3.86 20.15 14.70
CA THR A 170 -3.11 21.30 15.23
C THR A 170 -2.58 22.17 14.07
N ALA A 171 -2.16 23.39 14.39
CA ALA A 171 -1.57 24.29 13.40
C ALA A 171 -0.36 23.63 12.70
N GLY A 172 -0.30 23.74 11.37
CA GLY A 172 0.76 23.12 10.57
C GLY A 172 0.47 21.70 10.10
N ASN A 173 -0.59 21.04 10.59
CA ASN A 173 -0.94 19.67 10.26
C ASN A 173 -2.16 19.55 9.32
N LEU A 174 -2.32 18.38 8.69
CA LEU A 174 -3.18 18.15 7.54
C LEU A 174 -4.39 17.24 7.83
N GLY A 175 -4.73 17.02 9.12
CA GLY A 175 -5.88 16.18 9.51
C GLY A 175 -7.18 16.64 8.85
N GLY A 176 -7.88 15.69 8.25
CA GLY A 176 -9.06 15.93 7.43
C GLY A 176 -8.81 15.76 5.92
N LEU A 177 -7.55 15.67 5.47
CA LEU A 177 -7.25 15.38 4.06
C LEU A 177 -7.74 13.97 3.69
N LEU A 178 -7.58 12.97 4.58
CA LEU A 178 -8.11 11.61 4.38
C LEU A 178 -9.62 11.62 4.23
N GLN A 179 -10.34 12.35 5.08
CA GLN A 179 -11.80 12.46 4.99
C GLN A 179 -12.25 13.29 3.76
N SER A 180 -11.38 14.13 3.22
CA SER A 180 -11.63 14.92 2.01
C SER A 180 -11.41 14.11 0.72
N ALA A 181 -10.75 12.95 0.78
CA ALA A 181 -10.44 12.14 -0.40
C ALA A 181 -11.67 11.34 -0.86
N THR A 182 -11.81 11.19 -2.18
CA THR A 182 -12.83 10.32 -2.78
C THR A 182 -12.33 8.90 -2.91
N TYR A 183 -11.06 8.73 -3.24
CA TYR A 183 -10.41 7.47 -3.60
C TYR A 183 -9.14 7.23 -2.80
N LEU A 184 -8.87 5.97 -2.47
CA LEU A 184 -7.66 5.54 -1.76
C LEU A 184 -7.17 4.23 -2.37
N SER A 185 -5.98 4.24 -2.97
CA SER A 185 -5.37 3.05 -3.55
C SER A 185 -4.15 2.58 -2.77
N GLY A 186 -3.97 1.27 -2.73
CA GLY A 186 -2.79 0.61 -2.18
C GLY A 186 -2.35 -0.55 -3.04
N LEU A 187 -1.05 -0.83 -3.01
CA LEU A 187 -0.42 -1.89 -3.75
C LEU A 187 0.58 -2.60 -2.83
N SER A 188 0.63 -3.96 -2.86
CA SER A 188 1.58 -4.73 -2.03
C SER A 188 1.53 -4.31 -0.55
N GLY A 189 2.61 -3.79 0.02
CA GLY A 189 2.62 -3.26 1.38
C GLY A 189 1.62 -2.11 1.62
N GLY A 190 1.40 -1.23 0.64
CA GLY A 190 0.32 -0.24 0.66
C GLY A 190 -1.06 -0.89 0.59
N GLY A 191 -1.18 -2.02 -0.13
CA GLY A 191 -2.39 -2.86 -0.15
C GLY A 191 -2.67 -3.49 1.22
N TRP A 192 -1.65 -3.88 1.98
CA TRP A 192 -1.82 -4.34 3.37
C TRP A 192 -2.39 -3.24 4.26
N LEU A 193 -1.87 -2.01 4.12
CA LEU A 193 -2.38 -0.85 4.85
C LEU A 193 -3.85 -0.60 4.53
N VAL A 194 -4.19 -0.42 3.26
CA VAL A 194 -5.55 -0.13 2.82
C VAL A 194 -6.48 -1.28 3.18
N GLY A 195 -6.09 -2.52 2.86
CA GLY A 195 -6.87 -3.72 3.19
C GLY A 195 -7.13 -3.85 4.69
N SER A 196 -6.10 -3.69 5.53
CA SER A 196 -6.25 -3.78 6.98
C SER A 196 -7.19 -2.72 7.54
N ILE A 197 -7.06 -1.46 7.10
CA ILE A 197 -7.93 -0.38 7.60
C ILE A 197 -9.41 -0.64 7.24
N TYR A 198 -9.70 -1.08 6.02
CA TYR A 198 -11.07 -1.35 5.59
C TYR A 198 -11.65 -2.63 6.18
N THR A 199 -10.87 -3.70 6.29
CA THR A 199 -11.34 -4.94 6.94
C THR A 199 -11.58 -4.77 8.43
N ASN A 200 -11.05 -3.72 9.04
CA ASN A 200 -11.28 -3.34 10.42
C ASN A 200 -12.19 -2.09 10.56
N ASN A 201 -13.21 -2.01 9.72
CA ASN A 201 -14.26 -0.98 9.79
C ASN A 201 -13.73 0.45 9.65
N PHE A 202 -12.79 0.66 8.73
CA PHE A 202 -12.10 1.91 8.51
C PHE A 202 -11.46 2.47 9.80
N THR A 203 -10.78 1.58 10.53
CA THR A 203 -10.07 1.95 11.76
C THR A 203 -9.04 3.06 11.50
N SER A 204 -8.77 3.90 12.51
CA SER A 204 -7.64 4.82 12.41
C SER A 204 -6.31 4.06 12.55
N VAL A 205 -5.22 4.64 12.02
CA VAL A 205 -3.87 4.10 12.23
C VAL A 205 -3.53 4.06 13.71
N GLN A 206 -3.93 5.07 14.46
CA GLN A 206 -3.71 5.14 15.91
C GLN A 206 -4.39 3.99 16.65
N ASP A 207 -5.65 3.67 16.32
CA ASP A 207 -6.37 2.55 16.91
C ASP A 207 -5.75 1.20 16.49
N ALA A 208 -5.32 1.07 15.22
CA ALA A 208 -4.64 -0.15 14.76
C ALA A 208 -3.32 -0.40 15.48
N VAL A 209 -2.50 0.63 15.69
CA VAL A 209 -1.22 0.58 16.43
C VAL A 209 -1.45 0.19 17.90
N ASN A 210 -2.52 0.68 18.50
CA ASN A 210 -2.86 0.42 19.91
C ASN A 210 -3.66 -0.88 20.11
N SER A 211 -4.04 -1.56 19.03
CA SER A 211 -4.81 -2.81 19.11
C SER A 211 -3.96 -3.96 19.66
N PRO A 212 -4.52 -4.78 20.56
CA PRO A 212 -3.87 -5.99 21.01
C PRO A 212 -4.04 -7.18 20.03
N SER A 213 -4.79 -7.00 18.95
CA SER A 213 -5.19 -8.10 18.05
C SER A 213 -4.75 -7.94 16.60
N ILE A 214 -4.36 -6.73 16.18
CA ILE A 214 -3.81 -6.46 14.84
C ILE A 214 -2.57 -5.60 14.94
N TRP A 215 -1.78 -5.58 13.87
CA TRP A 215 -0.50 -4.87 13.76
C TRP A 215 0.53 -5.25 14.83
N MET A 216 0.41 -6.48 15.33
CA MET A 216 1.35 -7.11 16.26
C MET A 216 2.52 -7.72 15.47
N PHE A 217 3.43 -6.86 14.96
CA PHE A 217 4.50 -7.25 14.04
C PHE A 217 5.79 -7.70 14.73
N ASP A 218 5.81 -7.74 16.07
CA ASP A 218 6.97 -8.21 16.84
C ASP A 218 7.34 -9.65 16.53
N ASP A 219 6.33 -10.48 16.24
CA ASP A 219 6.48 -11.83 15.73
C ASP A 219 6.43 -11.85 14.19
N SER A 220 7.26 -12.70 13.59
CA SER A 220 7.26 -12.90 12.16
C SER A 220 5.90 -13.39 11.65
N ILE A 221 5.50 -12.94 10.44
CA ILE A 221 4.34 -13.48 9.73
C ILE A 221 4.41 -15.02 9.67
N LEU A 222 5.61 -15.59 9.53
CA LEU A 222 5.82 -17.04 9.50
C LEU A 222 5.65 -17.71 10.87
N LYS A 223 5.82 -16.99 11.97
CA LYS A 223 5.61 -17.50 13.33
C LYS A 223 4.14 -17.40 13.75
N GLY A 224 3.43 -16.42 13.22
CA GLY A 224 2.08 -16.09 13.62
C GLY A 224 2.00 -15.40 14.99
N PRO A 225 0.79 -14.95 15.38
CA PRO A 225 0.57 -14.23 16.63
C PRO A 225 0.77 -15.11 17.87
N GLU A 226 1.28 -14.53 18.97
CA GLU A 226 1.60 -15.24 20.24
C GLU A 226 0.44 -16.04 20.85
N GLN A 227 -0.81 -15.64 20.60
CA GLN A 227 -1.97 -16.34 21.13
C GLN A 227 -2.19 -17.74 20.54
N TYR A 228 -1.53 -18.07 19.43
CA TYR A 228 -1.59 -19.38 18.80
C TYR A 228 -0.28 -20.13 19.00
N SER A 229 -0.36 -21.43 19.35
CA SER A 229 0.82 -22.28 19.17
C SER A 229 1.15 -22.36 17.69
N LEU A 230 2.43 -22.49 17.36
CA LEU A 230 2.88 -22.59 15.96
C LEU A 230 2.17 -23.73 15.21
N LEU A 231 1.94 -24.88 15.90
CA LEU A 231 1.21 -26.01 15.32
C LEU A 231 -0.27 -25.67 15.04
N GLN A 232 -0.93 -24.96 15.93
CA GLN A 232 -2.31 -24.54 15.73
C GLN A 232 -2.43 -23.52 14.60
N TYR A 233 -1.53 -22.53 14.56
CA TYR A 233 -1.46 -21.52 13.51
C TYR A 233 -1.37 -22.15 12.12
N TYR A 234 -0.40 -23.05 11.90
CA TYR A 234 -0.24 -23.70 10.60
C TYR A 234 -1.36 -24.70 10.29
N ARG A 235 -1.88 -25.41 11.30
CA ARG A 235 -3.04 -26.29 11.10
C ARG A 235 -4.25 -25.50 10.60
N ASN A 236 -4.58 -24.40 11.24
CA ASN A 236 -5.73 -23.57 10.84
C ASN A 236 -5.56 -23.02 9.39
N ILE A 237 -4.34 -22.66 9.01
CA ILE A 237 -4.05 -22.21 7.64
C ILE A 237 -4.21 -23.36 6.64
N LEU A 238 -3.61 -24.52 6.92
CA LEU A 238 -3.67 -25.69 6.05
C LEU A 238 -5.13 -26.17 5.89
N ASP A 239 -5.87 -26.33 6.99
CA ASP A 239 -7.26 -26.77 6.98
C ASP A 239 -8.16 -25.81 6.17
N ALA A 240 -7.93 -24.49 6.27
CA ALA A 240 -8.67 -23.50 5.50
C ALA A 240 -8.41 -23.64 3.99
N VAL A 241 -7.15 -23.78 3.58
CA VAL A 241 -6.76 -23.89 2.17
C VAL A 241 -7.14 -25.26 1.60
N ASP A 242 -7.02 -26.34 2.37
CA ASP A 242 -7.47 -27.68 1.98
C ASP A 242 -9.00 -27.72 1.79
N GLY A 243 -9.78 -26.95 2.57
CA GLY A 243 -11.21 -26.79 2.36
C GLY A 243 -11.56 -26.20 1.00
N LYS A 244 -10.76 -25.22 0.52
CA LYS A 244 -10.90 -24.64 -0.83
C LYS A 244 -10.64 -25.70 -1.92
N ASP A 245 -9.57 -26.48 -1.77
CA ASP A 245 -9.19 -27.57 -2.69
C ASP A 245 -10.26 -28.68 -2.74
N GLN A 246 -10.76 -29.11 -1.58
CA GLN A 246 -11.82 -30.11 -1.48
C GLN A 246 -13.15 -29.66 -2.12
N ALA A 247 -13.41 -28.35 -2.15
CA ALA A 247 -14.55 -27.77 -2.86
C ALA A 247 -14.33 -27.69 -4.38
N GLY A 248 -13.17 -28.13 -4.89
CA GLY A 248 -12.85 -28.19 -6.32
C GLY A 248 -12.28 -26.90 -6.90
N TYR A 249 -11.69 -26.04 -6.07
CA TYR A 249 -11.01 -24.82 -6.49
C TYR A 249 -9.50 -24.99 -6.42
N ASP A 250 -8.81 -24.52 -7.45
CA ASP A 250 -7.35 -24.52 -7.46
C ASP A 250 -6.81 -23.67 -6.31
N ARG A 251 -5.71 -24.09 -5.75
CA ARG A 251 -4.95 -23.38 -4.71
C ARG A 251 -3.58 -22.97 -5.21
N SER A 252 -3.09 -21.86 -4.68
CA SER A 252 -1.77 -21.33 -4.97
C SER A 252 -1.02 -21.02 -3.67
N ILE A 253 0.26 -20.71 -3.75
CA ILE A 253 1.02 -20.21 -2.58
C ILE A 253 0.35 -18.97 -1.98
N THR A 254 -0.25 -18.14 -2.81
CA THR A 254 -0.94 -16.92 -2.36
C THR A 254 -2.08 -17.21 -1.39
N ASP A 255 -2.73 -18.36 -1.46
CA ASP A 255 -3.74 -18.76 -0.45
C ASP A 255 -3.11 -18.85 0.94
N TYR A 256 -1.97 -19.52 1.06
CA TYR A 256 -1.24 -19.65 2.32
C TYR A 256 -0.69 -18.30 2.79
N TRP A 257 -0.06 -17.55 1.88
CA TRP A 257 0.45 -16.21 2.14
C TRP A 257 -0.66 -15.27 2.62
N GLY A 258 -1.77 -15.21 1.92
CA GLY A 258 -2.93 -14.37 2.26
C GLY A 258 -3.54 -14.74 3.62
N ARG A 259 -3.57 -16.05 3.95
CA ARG A 259 -3.99 -16.49 5.28
C ARG A 259 -3.02 -16.04 6.38
N MET A 260 -1.70 -16.17 6.16
CA MET A 260 -0.69 -15.68 7.11
C MET A 260 -0.80 -14.17 7.35
N LEU A 261 -0.96 -13.38 6.27
CA LEU A 261 -1.18 -11.93 6.35
C LEU A 261 -2.43 -11.59 7.18
N SER A 262 -3.54 -12.31 6.97
CA SER A 262 -4.81 -11.99 7.61
C SER A 262 -4.75 -12.10 9.13
N TYR A 263 -3.93 -12.97 9.69
CA TYR A 263 -3.73 -13.07 11.14
C TYR A 263 -3.12 -11.81 11.78
N GLN A 264 -2.35 -11.04 11.02
CA GLN A 264 -1.75 -9.80 11.52
C GLN A 264 -2.57 -8.55 11.16
N LEU A 265 -3.43 -8.64 10.14
CA LEU A 265 -4.07 -7.47 9.54
C LEU A 265 -5.59 -7.40 9.76
N ILE A 266 -6.25 -8.50 10.09
CA ILE A 266 -7.72 -8.58 10.25
C ILE A 266 -8.08 -8.96 11.68
N ASN A 267 -8.82 -8.08 12.36
CA ASN A 267 -9.32 -8.32 13.71
C ASN A 267 -10.53 -9.27 13.68
N ALA A 268 -10.23 -10.55 13.59
CA ALA A 268 -11.23 -11.62 13.62
C ALA A 268 -10.58 -12.93 14.07
N THR A 269 -11.37 -13.84 14.62
CA THR A 269 -10.93 -15.19 15.02
C THR A 269 -10.24 -15.89 13.84
N ASP A 270 -9.07 -16.48 14.08
CA ASP A 270 -8.23 -17.13 13.06
C ASP A 270 -7.90 -16.24 11.84
N GLY A 271 -7.81 -14.91 12.05
CA GLY A 271 -7.57 -13.95 10.97
C GLY A 271 -8.71 -13.87 9.96
N GLY A 272 -9.94 -14.17 10.35
CA GLY A 272 -11.15 -14.03 9.55
C GLY A 272 -11.18 -14.87 8.27
N PRO A 273 -11.18 -16.21 8.34
CA PRO A 273 -11.17 -17.06 7.16
C PRO A 273 -12.39 -16.86 6.24
N GLY A 274 -13.51 -16.42 6.78
CA GLY A 274 -14.72 -16.11 6.00
C GLY A 274 -14.90 -14.63 5.66
N PHE A 275 -13.91 -13.79 5.97
CA PHE A 275 -14.00 -12.37 5.67
C PHE A 275 -13.68 -12.11 4.19
N THR A 276 -14.66 -11.62 3.43
CA THR A 276 -14.49 -11.30 2.00
C THR A 276 -14.21 -9.82 1.79
N PHE A 277 -13.42 -9.47 0.76
CA PHE A 277 -13.17 -8.08 0.42
C PHE A 277 -14.46 -7.39 -0.08
N SER A 278 -15.31 -8.12 -0.78
CA SER A 278 -16.61 -7.62 -1.21
C SER A 278 -17.57 -7.30 -0.05
N SER A 279 -17.36 -7.87 1.15
CA SER A 279 -18.20 -7.55 2.31
C SER A 279 -18.02 -6.11 2.80
N ILE A 280 -16.95 -5.43 2.41
CA ILE A 280 -16.74 -3.99 2.67
C ILE A 280 -17.88 -3.15 2.07
N ALA A 281 -18.45 -3.58 0.94
CA ALA A 281 -19.59 -2.90 0.32
C ALA A 281 -20.84 -2.84 1.21
N ASP A 282 -20.97 -3.76 2.15
CA ASP A 282 -22.09 -3.84 3.07
C ASP A 282 -21.87 -3.06 4.37
N ASP A 283 -20.68 -2.49 4.58
CA ASP A 283 -20.42 -1.65 5.75
C ASP A 283 -21.22 -0.36 5.69
N ALA A 284 -21.88 -0.03 6.80
CA ALA A 284 -22.68 1.18 6.91
C ALA A 284 -21.87 2.45 6.65
N GLY A 285 -20.63 2.51 7.12
CA GLY A 285 -19.71 3.63 6.86
C GLY A 285 -19.38 3.77 5.39
N PHE A 286 -18.99 2.67 4.73
CA PHE A 286 -18.65 2.66 3.32
C PHE A 286 -19.87 2.89 2.42
N SER A 287 -20.95 2.14 2.61
CA SER A 287 -22.15 2.21 1.78
C SER A 287 -22.87 3.57 1.85
N SER A 288 -22.70 4.30 2.97
CA SER A 288 -23.21 5.67 3.11
C SER A 288 -22.26 6.74 2.57
N GLY A 289 -21.07 6.37 2.07
CA GLY A 289 -20.09 7.29 1.51
C GLY A 289 -19.23 8.02 2.54
N LYS A 290 -19.16 7.58 3.80
CA LYS A 290 -18.33 8.20 4.84
C LYS A 290 -16.84 7.93 4.72
N THR A 291 -16.44 6.94 3.92
CA THR A 291 -15.04 6.58 3.69
C THR A 291 -14.71 6.66 2.21
N PRO A 292 -13.46 6.88 1.80
CA PRO A 292 -13.05 6.79 0.39
C PRO A 292 -13.35 5.42 -0.22
N LEU A 293 -13.38 5.31 -1.55
CA LEU A 293 -13.41 4.01 -2.24
C LEU A 293 -12.01 3.40 -2.21
N PRO A 294 -11.82 2.19 -1.63
CA PRO A 294 -10.53 1.53 -1.64
C PRO A 294 -10.29 0.80 -2.98
N PHE A 295 -9.02 0.84 -3.41
CA PHE A 295 -8.50 -0.01 -4.48
C PHE A 295 -7.29 -0.79 -3.99
N LEU A 296 -7.25 -2.09 -4.28
CA LEU A 296 -6.03 -2.87 -4.28
C LEU A 296 -5.68 -3.22 -5.73
N ILE A 297 -4.39 -3.21 -6.06
CA ILE A 297 -3.91 -3.37 -7.43
C ILE A 297 -3.09 -4.66 -7.54
N ALA A 298 -3.28 -5.36 -8.66
CA ALA A 298 -2.48 -6.50 -9.06
C ALA A 298 -2.28 -6.48 -10.58
N ASP A 299 -1.24 -7.17 -11.06
CA ASP A 299 -0.95 -7.27 -12.48
C ASP A 299 -1.36 -8.62 -13.04
N GLY A 300 -1.85 -8.61 -14.28
CA GLY A 300 -2.12 -9.82 -15.03
C GLY A 300 -0.82 -10.43 -15.57
N ARG A 301 -0.59 -11.72 -15.26
CA ARG A 301 0.51 -12.49 -15.85
C ARG A 301 -0.05 -13.77 -16.47
N ALA A 302 0.08 -13.89 -17.78
CA ALA A 302 -0.44 -15.07 -18.47
C ALA A 302 0.21 -16.36 -17.98
N PRO A 303 -0.53 -17.49 -17.91
CA PRO A 303 0.02 -18.77 -17.49
C PRO A 303 1.28 -19.16 -18.28
N GLY A 304 2.34 -19.53 -17.56
CA GLY A 304 3.64 -19.91 -18.15
C GLY A 304 4.60 -18.75 -18.44
N GLN A 305 4.18 -17.49 -18.31
CA GLN A 305 5.09 -16.35 -18.33
C GLN A 305 5.80 -16.22 -16.98
N LYS A 306 7.10 -15.87 -17.02
CA LYS A 306 7.92 -15.65 -15.83
C LYS A 306 8.17 -14.18 -15.52
N VAL A 307 7.97 -13.31 -16.50
CA VAL A 307 8.21 -11.87 -16.40
C VAL A 307 7.03 -11.17 -17.05
N ILE A 308 6.53 -10.13 -16.42
CA ILE A 308 5.54 -9.24 -17.01
C ILE A 308 6.23 -8.05 -17.69
N SER A 309 5.50 -7.36 -18.55
CA SER A 309 5.95 -6.12 -19.17
C SER A 309 5.21 -4.94 -18.58
N SER A 310 5.71 -3.72 -18.80
CA SER A 310 5.02 -2.47 -18.48
C SER A 310 3.64 -2.35 -19.14
N ASN A 311 3.35 -3.19 -20.15
CA ASN A 311 2.06 -3.29 -20.83
C ASN A 311 1.16 -4.42 -20.31
N SER A 312 1.48 -5.02 -19.18
CA SER A 312 0.60 -5.97 -18.51
C SER A 312 -0.71 -5.31 -18.11
N THR A 313 -1.79 -6.11 -18.12
CA THR A 313 -3.11 -5.62 -17.70
C THR A 313 -3.11 -5.34 -16.20
N ILE A 314 -3.45 -4.12 -15.81
CA ILE A 314 -3.56 -3.71 -14.41
C ILE A 314 -4.97 -4.04 -13.92
N PHE A 315 -5.07 -4.89 -12.91
CA PHE A 315 -6.33 -5.28 -12.28
C PHE A 315 -6.60 -4.44 -11.04
N GLU A 316 -7.84 -3.93 -10.96
CA GLU A 316 -8.37 -3.21 -9.80
C GLU A 316 -9.30 -4.13 -9.00
N PHE A 317 -9.07 -4.23 -7.70
CA PHE A 317 -10.00 -4.79 -6.72
C PHE A 317 -10.69 -3.64 -6.00
N THR A 318 -12.00 -3.58 -6.08
CA THR A 318 -12.87 -2.73 -5.27
C THR A 318 -13.83 -3.60 -4.45
N PRO A 319 -14.54 -3.08 -3.45
CA PRO A 319 -15.57 -3.86 -2.77
C PRO A 319 -16.69 -4.39 -3.68
N TRP A 320 -16.82 -3.86 -4.89
CA TRP A 320 -17.86 -4.26 -5.83
C TRP A 320 -17.35 -5.16 -6.95
N GLU A 321 -16.14 -4.92 -7.45
CA GLU A 321 -15.69 -5.47 -8.72
C GLU A 321 -14.21 -5.84 -8.73
N LEU A 322 -13.88 -6.85 -9.54
CA LEU A 322 -12.54 -7.15 -10.03
C LEU A 322 -12.51 -6.94 -11.53
N GLY A 323 -11.50 -6.25 -12.04
CA GLY A 323 -11.34 -6.12 -13.48
C GLY A 323 -10.32 -5.07 -13.87
N SER A 324 -10.38 -4.66 -15.12
CA SER A 324 -9.51 -3.64 -15.69
C SER A 324 -10.23 -2.79 -16.72
N SER A 325 -9.89 -1.51 -16.73
CA SER A 325 -10.23 -0.58 -17.81
C SER A 325 -9.23 -0.61 -18.96
N ASP A 326 -8.11 -1.34 -18.82
CA ASP A 326 -7.15 -1.50 -19.90
C ASP A 326 -7.81 -2.12 -21.13
N PRO A 327 -7.52 -1.62 -22.34
CA PRO A 327 -8.15 -2.10 -23.58
C PRO A 327 -7.97 -3.60 -23.84
N THR A 328 -6.97 -4.21 -23.24
CA THR A 328 -6.71 -5.66 -23.32
C THR A 328 -7.82 -6.46 -22.66
N LEU A 329 -8.28 -6.05 -21.47
CA LEU A 329 -9.39 -6.70 -20.78
C LEU A 329 -10.72 -5.97 -21.01
N ASP A 330 -10.76 -4.67 -20.74
CA ASP A 330 -11.95 -3.80 -20.86
C ASP A 330 -13.20 -4.44 -20.22
N GLY A 331 -13.05 -4.90 -18.97
CA GLY A 331 -14.13 -5.63 -18.31
C GLY A 331 -13.97 -5.74 -16.79
N PHE A 332 -15.13 -5.74 -16.09
CA PHE A 332 -15.20 -5.91 -14.64
C PHE A 332 -16.27 -6.94 -14.28
N VAL A 333 -15.92 -7.87 -13.42
CA VAL A 333 -16.81 -8.90 -12.85
C VAL A 333 -17.20 -8.52 -11.43
N PRO A 334 -18.44 -8.76 -10.97
CA PRO A 334 -18.81 -8.58 -9.57
C PRO A 334 -17.93 -9.44 -8.65
N LEU A 335 -17.14 -8.80 -7.78
CA LEU A 335 -16.12 -9.46 -6.94
C LEU A 335 -16.74 -10.55 -6.05
N ARG A 336 -17.92 -10.30 -5.50
CA ARG A 336 -18.65 -11.27 -4.65
C ARG A 336 -18.86 -12.63 -5.29
N TYR A 337 -19.00 -12.67 -6.61
CA TYR A 337 -19.29 -13.87 -7.38
C TYR A 337 -18.14 -14.33 -8.27
N VAL A 338 -16.93 -13.83 -8.04
CA VAL A 338 -15.77 -14.09 -8.91
C VAL A 338 -15.40 -15.57 -9.01
N GLY A 339 -15.72 -16.39 -8.01
CA GLY A 339 -15.53 -17.85 -8.02
C GLY A 339 -16.53 -18.62 -8.89
N SER A 340 -17.51 -17.94 -9.52
CA SER A 340 -18.51 -18.58 -10.38
C SER A 340 -17.97 -18.81 -11.80
N LYS A 341 -18.52 -19.81 -12.50
CA LYS A 341 -18.09 -20.19 -13.87
C LYS A 341 -18.71 -19.30 -14.94
N PHE A 342 -18.17 -18.10 -15.09
CA PHE A 342 -18.55 -17.19 -16.18
C PHE A 342 -18.10 -17.76 -17.54
N ASN A 343 -18.83 -17.40 -18.60
CA ASN A 343 -18.45 -17.67 -19.97
C ASN A 343 -18.93 -16.54 -20.89
N ASN A 344 -18.06 -15.98 -21.70
CA ASN A 344 -18.35 -14.83 -22.57
C ASN A 344 -19.05 -13.68 -21.83
N GLY A 345 -18.60 -13.38 -20.61
CA GLY A 345 -19.10 -12.26 -19.81
C GLY A 345 -20.41 -12.52 -19.06
N THR A 346 -20.99 -13.70 -19.15
CA THR A 346 -22.24 -14.04 -18.47
C THR A 346 -22.08 -15.28 -17.60
N LEU A 347 -22.86 -15.37 -16.52
CA LEU A 347 -22.98 -16.60 -15.75
C LEU A 347 -24.14 -17.42 -16.29
N PRO A 348 -23.92 -18.61 -16.95
CA PRO A 348 -24.96 -19.43 -17.54
C PRO A 348 -26.04 -19.83 -16.52
N SER A 349 -27.30 -19.98 -16.95
CA SER A 349 -28.41 -20.33 -16.05
C SER A 349 -28.25 -21.69 -15.37
N SER A 350 -27.48 -22.61 -15.96
CA SER A 350 -27.13 -23.91 -15.38
C SER A 350 -26.13 -23.82 -14.25
N GLU A 351 -25.35 -22.73 -14.16
CA GLU A 351 -24.28 -22.55 -13.18
C GLU A 351 -24.83 -21.91 -11.89
N LYS A 352 -24.23 -22.26 -10.76
CA LYS A 352 -24.48 -21.64 -9.46
C LYS A 352 -23.68 -20.35 -9.28
N CYS A 353 -24.20 -19.41 -8.49
CA CYS A 353 -23.41 -18.33 -7.94
C CYS A 353 -22.55 -18.87 -6.81
N ILE A 354 -21.31 -18.41 -6.75
CA ILE A 354 -20.32 -18.80 -5.73
C ILE A 354 -19.92 -17.57 -4.94
N GLU A 355 -20.00 -17.63 -3.63
CA GLU A 355 -19.50 -16.61 -2.71
C GLU A 355 -18.30 -17.13 -1.90
N GLY A 356 -17.49 -16.23 -1.37
CA GLY A 356 -16.38 -16.55 -0.48
C GLY A 356 -15.03 -16.78 -1.18
N PHE A 357 -14.94 -16.67 -2.51
CA PHE A 357 -13.66 -16.80 -3.23
C PHE A 357 -12.75 -15.58 -2.99
N ASP A 358 -13.32 -14.41 -2.80
CA ASP A 358 -12.65 -13.13 -2.59
C ASP A 358 -12.28 -12.86 -1.12
N ASN A 359 -11.73 -13.88 -0.43
CA ASN A 359 -11.23 -13.68 0.93
C ASN A 359 -10.28 -12.48 0.99
N ALA A 360 -10.46 -11.59 1.98
CA ALA A 360 -9.71 -10.34 2.05
C ALA A 360 -8.19 -10.55 2.19
N GLY A 361 -7.76 -11.60 2.92
CA GLY A 361 -6.37 -12.00 2.99
C GLY A 361 -5.84 -12.46 1.63
N PHE A 362 -6.64 -13.21 0.84
CA PHE A 362 -6.26 -13.65 -0.50
C PHE A 362 -6.15 -12.45 -1.48
N VAL A 363 -7.04 -11.46 -1.38
CA VAL A 363 -6.95 -10.22 -2.18
C VAL A 363 -5.69 -9.43 -1.83
N MET A 364 -5.39 -9.23 -0.53
CA MET A 364 -4.15 -8.58 -0.09
C MET A 364 -2.91 -9.38 -0.51
N GLY A 365 -2.97 -10.72 -0.40
CA GLY A 365 -1.92 -11.63 -0.84
C GLY A 365 -1.68 -11.58 -2.35
N THR A 366 -2.75 -11.44 -3.15
CA THR A 366 -2.65 -11.28 -4.61
C THR A 366 -1.89 -10.00 -4.98
N SER A 367 -2.24 -8.87 -4.34
CA SER A 367 -1.55 -7.58 -4.53
C SER A 367 -0.09 -7.59 -4.04
N SER A 368 0.34 -8.63 -3.33
CA SER A 368 1.67 -8.77 -2.73
C SER A 368 2.29 -10.15 -2.98
N SER A 369 2.02 -10.78 -4.09
CA SER A 369 2.46 -12.15 -4.40
C SER A 369 3.98 -12.29 -4.59
N LEU A 370 4.72 -11.19 -4.73
CA LEU A 370 6.19 -11.19 -4.69
C LEU A 370 6.74 -11.91 -3.44
N PHE A 371 6.01 -11.81 -2.32
CA PHE A 371 6.35 -12.52 -1.08
C PHE A 371 6.19 -14.04 -1.16
N ASN A 372 5.51 -14.58 -2.17
CA ASN A 372 5.48 -16.02 -2.45
C ASN A 372 6.89 -16.59 -2.64
N GLN A 373 7.83 -15.79 -3.14
CA GLN A 373 9.23 -16.20 -3.28
C GLN A 373 9.86 -16.57 -1.93
N ILE A 374 9.45 -15.93 -0.82
CA ILE A 374 9.93 -16.31 0.52
C ILE A 374 9.48 -17.74 0.87
N VAL A 375 8.22 -18.07 0.57
CA VAL A 375 7.69 -19.42 0.81
C VAL A 375 8.40 -20.42 -0.10
N LEU A 376 8.79 -20.05 -1.33
CA LEU A 376 9.59 -20.89 -2.24
C LEU A 376 11.01 -21.11 -1.72
N TYR A 377 11.66 -20.12 -1.12
CA TYR A 377 12.99 -20.29 -0.50
C TYR A 377 12.99 -21.28 0.68
N LEU A 378 11.84 -21.47 1.35
CA LEU A 378 11.68 -22.53 2.34
C LEU A 378 11.85 -23.92 1.73
N LYS A 379 11.42 -24.13 0.47
CA LYS A 379 11.56 -25.39 -0.27
C LYS A 379 13.02 -25.71 -0.59
N ASP A 380 13.78 -24.73 -1.03
CA ASP A 380 15.12 -24.97 -1.59
C ASP A 380 16.22 -25.12 -0.54
N ASN A 381 15.91 -24.89 0.76
CA ASN A 381 16.86 -25.04 1.91
C ASN A 381 18.21 -24.32 1.70
N THR A 382 18.31 -23.44 0.70
CA THR A 382 19.58 -22.88 0.20
C THR A 382 19.95 -21.52 0.75
N SER A 383 19.01 -20.84 1.46
CA SER A 383 19.30 -19.55 2.06
C SER A 383 18.63 -19.40 3.43
N ASN A 384 19.41 -19.72 4.46
CA ASN A 384 19.03 -19.58 5.88
C ASN A 384 18.70 -18.13 6.31
N ASN A 385 18.75 -17.15 5.42
CA ASN A 385 18.63 -15.73 5.80
C ASN A 385 17.20 -15.21 5.88
N TYR A 386 16.22 -15.92 5.31
CA TYR A 386 14.81 -15.48 5.29
C TYR A 386 13.90 -16.29 6.22
N VAL A 387 14.35 -17.48 6.64
CA VAL A 387 13.60 -18.34 7.56
C VAL A 387 14.02 -17.98 8.98
N PRO A 388 13.08 -17.55 9.85
CA PRO A 388 13.40 -17.38 11.26
C PRO A 388 13.95 -18.68 11.84
N ALA A 389 15.06 -18.59 12.58
CA ALA A 389 15.74 -19.76 13.15
C ALA A 389 14.88 -20.58 14.12
N ASP A 390 13.76 -20.01 14.57
CA ASP A 390 12.79 -20.57 15.51
C ASP A 390 11.61 -21.27 14.81
N VAL A 391 11.55 -21.32 13.49
CA VAL A 391 10.54 -22.12 12.75
C VAL A 391 10.97 -23.59 12.76
N PRO A 392 10.23 -24.49 13.43
CA PRO A 392 10.59 -25.89 13.53
C PRO A 392 10.64 -26.57 12.14
N LYS A 393 11.61 -27.50 11.98
CA LYS A 393 11.81 -28.23 10.72
C LYS A 393 10.55 -28.93 10.21
N PHE A 394 9.70 -29.48 11.08
CA PHE A 394 8.48 -30.16 10.64
C PHE A 394 7.48 -29.23 9.96
N ILE A 395 7.47 -27.93 10.30
CA ILE A 395 6.65 -26.90 9.63
C ILE A 395 7.21 -26.64 8.23
N ILE A 396 8.53 -26.50 8.15
CA ILE A 396 9.23 -26.34 6.86
C ILE A 396 8.95 -27.56 5.97
N ASP A 397 9.04 -28.77 6.52
CA ASP A 397 8.77 -30.02 5.80
C ASP A 397 7.29 -30.09 5.33
N ALA A 398 6.33 -29.63 6.17
CA ALA A 398 4.91 -29.58 5.80
C ALA A 398 4.64 -28.58 4.68
N LEU A 399 5.20 -27.36 4.77
CA LEU A 399 5.10 -26.36 3.71
C LEU A 399 5.78 -26.83 2.43
N THR A 400 6.96 -27.43 2.52
CA THR A 400 7.68 -28.00 1.38
C THR A 400 6.82 -29.05 0.66
N LYS A 401 6.17 -29.94 1.43
CA LYS A 401 5.29 -30.95 0.86
C LYS A 401 4.07 -30.32 0.15
N VAL A 402 3.49 -29.26 0.70
CA VAL A 402 2.43 -28.49 0.02
C VAL A 402 2.97 -27.91 -1.29
N LEU A 403 4.16 -27.28 -1.27
CA LEU A 403 4.79 -26.70 -2.45
C LEU A 403 5.09 -27.74 -3.54
N GLU A 404 5.50 -28.97 -3.15
CA GLU A 404 5.69 -30.08 -4.06
C GLU A 404 4.38 -30.49 -4.76
N THR A 405 3.24 -30.40 -4.07
CA THR A 405 1.91 -30.73 -4.65
C THR A 405 1.39 -29.67 -5.60
N LEU A 406 1.83 -28.40 -5.46
CA LEU A 406 1.40 -27.29 -6.32
C LEU A 406 2.08 -27.26 -7.69
N GLY A 407 3.19 -28.02 -7.86
CA GLY A 407 3.96 -28.07 -9.12
C GLY A 407 4.83 -26.86 -9.38
N ASP A 408 5.84 -26.98 -10.24
CA ASP A 408 6.88 -25.96 -10.44
C ASP A 408 6.47 -24.79 -11.36
N SER A 409 5.31 -24.86 -12.01
CA SER A 409 4.99 -23.96 -13.13
C SER A 409 4.22 -22.68 -12.77
N SER A 410 3.82 -22.50 -11.50
CA SER A 410 2.93 -21.38 -11.13
C SER A 410 3.04 -20.98 -9.64
N ASN A 411 4.17 -21.25 -9.01
CA ASN A 411 4.31 -21.12 -7.55
C ASN A 411 4.41 -19.67 -7.04
N ASP A 412 4.63 -18.70 -7.93
CA ASP A 412 4.81 -17.28 -7.59
C ASP A 412 3.60 -16.40 -7.93
N ILE A 413 2.46 -17.00 -8.24
CA ILE A 413 1.24 -16.30 -8.66
C ILE A 413 0.08 -16.51 -7.70
N ALA A 414 -0.93 -15.61 -7.79
CA ALA A 414 -2.27 -15.82 -7.27
C ALA A 414 -3.15 -16.47 -8.34
N ASP A 415 -3.76 -17.61 -8.02
CA ASP A 415 -4.62 -18.36 -8.93
C ASP A 415 -6.10 -18.04 -8.72
N TRP A 416 -6.68 -17.34 -9.68
CA TRP A 416 -8.10 -16.97 -9.72
C TRP A 416 -8.84 -17.87 -10.71
N THR A 417 -8.91 -19.17 -10.40
CA THR A 417 -9.59 -20.19 -11.19
C THR A 417 -10.91 -20.58 -10.51
N PRO A 418 -12.05 -20.59 -11.23
CA PRO A 418 -12.20 -20.40 -12.68
C PRO A 418 -12.02 -18.95 -13.14
N ASN A 419 -11.39 -18.76 -14.31
CA ASN A 419 -11.20 -17.46 -14.92
C ASN A 419 -12.55 -16.80 -15.26
N PRO A 420 -12.96 -15.72 -14.58
CA PRO A 420 -14.26 -15.10 -14.86
C PRO A 420 -14.28 -14.41 -16.24
N PHE A 421 -13.11 -14.08 -16.80
CA PHE A 421 -12.96 -13.42 -18.10
C PHE A 421 -12.77 -14.41 -19.26
N LYS A 422 -13.06 -15.69 -19.06
CA LYS A 422 -13.03 -16.70 -20.12
C LYS A 422 -13.98 -16.31 -21.25
N GLY A 423 -13.46 -16.24 -22.47
CA GLY A 423 -14.19 -15.80 -23.67
C GLY A 423 -14.42 -14.29 -23.77
N TRP A 424 -14.19 -13.50 -22.71
CA TRP A 424 -14.43 -12.06 -22.72
C TRP A 424 -13.34 -11.31 -23.48
N ASN A 425 -13.75 -10.37 -24.35
CA ASN A 425 -12.87 -9.54 -25.18
C ASN A 425 -11.81 -10.36 -25.94
N ALA A 426 -12.18 -11.52 -26.48
CA ALA A 426 -11.25 -12.52 -27.03
C ALA A 426 -10.33 -12.00 -28.15
N ALA A 427 -10.69 -10.88 -28.80
CA ALA A 427 -9.85 -10.24 -29.81
C ALA A 427 -8.61 -9.53 -29.24
N LYS A 428 -8.62 -9.14 -27.96
CA LYS A 428 -7.57 -8.35 -27.31
C LYS A 428 -7.07 -8.97 -26.00
N ASN A 429 -7.91 -9.76 -25.34
CA ASN A 429 -7.58 -10.39 -24.06
C ASN A 429 -6.78 -11.68 -24.27
N PRO A 430 -5.47 -11.70 -23.96
CA PRO A 430 -4.64 -12.89 -24.17
C PRO A 430 -5.04 -14.05 -23.24
N GLY A 431 -5.72 -13.76 -22.12
CA GLY A 431 -6.24 -14.74 -21.17
C GLY A 431 -7.61 -15.30 -21.50
N ALA A 432 -8.30 -14.83 -22.57
CA ALA A 432 -9.68 -15.23 -22.87
C ALA A 432 -9.83 -16.73 -23.15
N GLY A 433 -8.80 -17.39 -23.66
CA GLY A 433 -8.81 -18.84 -23.91
C GLY A 433 -8.45 -19.70 -22.69
N SER A 434 -8.04 -19.10 -21.58
CA SER A 434 -7.56 -19.83 -20.40
C SER A 434 -8.69 -20.09 -19.40
N GLU A 435 -8.69 -21.27 -18.78
CA GLU A 435 -9.51 -21.59 -17.61
C GLU A 435 -9.01 -20.89 -16.34
N ARG A 436 -7.74 -20.43 -16.35
CA ARG A 436 -7.06 -19.81 -15.22
C ARG A 436 -6.87 -18.32 -15.47
N LEU A 437 -7.17 -17.52 -14.48
CA LEU A 437 -6.70 -16.14 -14.37
C LEU A 437 -5.57 -16.11 -13.35
N THR A 438 -4.39 -15.70 -13.77
CA THR A 438 -3.21 -15.64 -12.91
C THR A 438 -2.79 -14.19 -12.72
N LEU A 439 -2.74 -13.77 -11.46
CA LEU A 439 -2.36 -12.43 -11.05
C LEU A 439 -1.07 -12.45 -10.23
N VAL A 440 -0.35 -11.33 -10.26
CA VAL A 440 0.89 -11.13 -9.51
C VAL A 440 0.86 -9.78 -8.79
N ASP A 441 1.89 -9.53 -7.97
CA ASP A 441 2.11 -8.25 -7.29
C ASP A 441 1.98 -7.08 -8.26
N GLY A 442 1.18 -6.08 -7.89
CA GLY A 442 0.93 -4.92 -8.75
C GLY A 442 2.13 -3.99 -8.94
N GLY A 443 3.27 -4.27 -8.31
CA GLY A 443 4.53 -3.54 -8.53
C GLY A 443 5.48 -4.23 -9.51
N GLU A 444 5.13 -5.42 -10.05
CA GLU A 444 6.00 -6.16 -10.96
C GLU A 444 6.12 -5.49 -12.34
N ASP A 445 5.19 -4.63 -12.72
CA ASP A 445 5.24 -3.80 -13.93
C ASP A 445 6.01 -2.47 -13.75
N LEU A 446 6.68 -2.30 -12.59
CA LEU A 446 7.43 -1.12 -12.14
C LEU A 446 6.56 0.07 -11.70
N GLN A 447 5.24 0.03 -11.82
CA GLN A 447 4.34 1.09 -11.37
C GLN A 447 3.99 0.93 -9.88
N ASN A 448 5.00 0.87 -9.04
CA ASN A 448 4.89 0.55 -7.61
C ASN A 448 4.02 1.52 -6.78
N VAL A 449 3.69 2.71 -7.29
CA VAL A 449 2.64 3.59 -6.74
C VAL A 449 1.37 3.40 -7.56
N PRO A 450 0.24 3.01 -6.96
CA PRO A 450 -0.98 2.66 -7.68
C PRO A 450 -1.74 3.89 -8.21
N TYR A 451 -1.18 4.57 -9.21
CA TYR A 451 -1.82 5.73 -9.84
C TYR A 451 -3.00 5.37 -10.74
N HIS A 452 -2.96 4.20 -11.40
CA HIS A 452 -3.88 3.81 -12.46
C HIS A 452 -5.37 4.05 -12.15
N PRO A 453 -5.91 3.68 -10.97
CA PRO A 453 -7.32 3.95 -10.65
C PRO A 453 -7.70 5.43 -10.68
N HIS A 454 -6.75 6.30 -10.35
CA HIS A 454 -6.96 7.75 -10.28
C HIS A 454 -6.85 8.45 -11.64
N LEU A 455 -6.31 7.76 -12.66
CA LEU A 455 -6.09 8.32 -13.99
C LEU A 455 -7.30 8.16 -14.90
N LEU A 456 -8.27 7.30 -14.54
CA LEU A 456 -9.47 7.08 -15.34
C LEU A 456 -10.27 8.38 -15.45
N ARG A 457 -10.53 8.78 -16.70
CA ARG A 457 -11.25 10.04 -17.01
C ARG A 457 -12.59 10.13 -16.30
N ASP A 458 -13.34 9.04 -16.22
CA ASP A 458 -14.68 9.01 -15.65
C ASP A 458 -14.66 9.23 -14.12
N ARG A 459 -13.55 8.95 -13.44
CA ARG A 459 -13.36 9.26 -12.01
C ARG A 459 -13.05 10.73 -11.78
N ALA A 460 -12.58 11.44 -12.78
CA ALA A 460 -12.30 12.88 -12.78
C ALA A 460 -11.54 13.36 -11.53
N VAL A 461 -10.48 12.65 -11.16
CA VAL A 461 -9.62 13.00 -10.03
C VAL A 461 -8.82 14.25 -10.36
N ASP A 462 -8.77 15.22 -9.46
CA ASP A 462 -8.10 16.50 -9.63
C ASP A 462 -6.66 16.50 -9.16
N VAL A 463 -6.43 15.81 -8.04
CA VAL A 463 -5.11 15.73 -7.40
C VAL A 463 -4.95 14.37 -6.76
N VAL A 464 -3.77 13.79 -6.89
CA VAL A 464 -3.36 12.56 -6.19
C VAL A 464 -2.22 12.89 -5.25
N PHE A 465 -2.43 12.65 -3.95
CA PHE A 465 -1.34 12.63 -2.97
C PHE A 465 -0.79 11.22 -2.92
N SER A 466 0.44 11.04 -3.37
CA SER A 466 1.08 9.73 -3.47
C SER A 466 2.27 9.61 -2.52
N VAL A 467 2.26 8.54 -1.71
CA VAL A 467 3.37 8.19 -0.82
C VAL A 467 4.17 7.09 -1.50
N ASP A 468 5.40 7.41 -1.89
CA ASP A 468 6.30 6.46 -2.53
C ASP A 468 7.37 5.97 -1.54
N SER A 469 7.31 4.69 -1.23
CA SER A 469 8.27 4.00 -0.37
C SER A 469 8.98 2.86 -1.12
N SER A 470 9.17 3.01 -2.43
CA SER A 470 9.90 2.06 -3.28
C SER A 470 11.35 1.87 -2.80
N ALA A 471 11.95 0.73 -3.15
CA ALA A 471 13.34 0.41 -2.86
C ALA A 471 14.17 0.42 -4.16
N ASP A 472 14.19 1.57 -4.83
CA ASP A 472 14.73 1.70 -6.18
C ASP A 472 16.26 1.84 -6.19
N THR A 473 16.83 2.42 -5.11
CA THR A 473 18.27 2.60 -4.96
C THR A 473 18.91 1.44 -4.21
N GLU A 474 20.23 1.31 -4.27
CA GLU A 474 21.00 0.30 -3.51
C GLU A 474 20.77 0.39 -2.00
N THR A 475 20.41 1.56 -1.51
CA THR A 475 20.10 1.83 -0.10
C THR A 475 18.59 1.79 0.21
N SER A 476 17.78 1.25 -0.71
CA SER A 476 16.32 1.06 -0.55
C SER A 476 15.51 2.35 -0.34
N TRP A 477 15.90 3.41 -1.01
CA TRP A 477 15.13 4.66 -1.11
C TRP A 477 14.52 4.82 -2.50
N PRO A 478 13.41 5.56 -2.64
CA PRO A 478 12.81 5.83 -3.95
C PRO A 478 13.67 6.79 -4.78
N ASP A 479 13.66 6.59 -6.11
CA ASP A 479 14.32 7.47 -7.09
C ASP A 479 13.38 7.96 -8.21
N GLY A 480 12.08 7.80 -8.00
CA GLY A 480 11.06 8.19 -8.96
C GLY A 480 10.69 7.12 -10.00
N ALA A 481 11.31 5.93 -9.94
CA ALA A 481 11.09 4.85 -10.91
C ALA A 481 9.61 4.54 -11.15
N SER A 482 8.80 4.52 -10.09
CA SER A 482 7.36 4.26 -10.21
C SER A 482 6.60 5.34 -11.00
N ALA A 483 6.88 6.61 -10.75
CA ALA A 483 6.25 7.71 -11.49
C ALA A 483 6.73 7.74 -12.95
N ILE A 484 8.00 7.41 -13.19
CA ILE A 484 8.59 7.28 -14.53
C ILE A 484 7.88 6.18 -15.31
N ALA A 485 7.75 4.97 -14.73
CA ALA A 485 7.08 3.85 -15.36
C ALA A 485 5.60 4.17 -15.69
N THR A 486 4.90 4.86 -14.79
CA THR A 486 3.52 5.30 -15.04
C THR A 486 3.44 6.32 -16.18
N TYR A 487 4.39 7.27 -16.24
CA TYR A 487 4.45 8.23 -17.36
C TYR A 487 4.75 7.51 -18.68
N GLU A 488 5.75 6.64 -18.74
CA GLU A 488 6.10 5.86 -19.91
C GLU A 488 4.92 5.05 -20.42
N ARG A 489 4.22 4.32 -19.51
CA ARG A 489 3.00 3.61 -19.86
C ARG A 489 1.91 4.55 -20.40
N SER A 490 1.75 5.76 -19.83
CA SER A 490 0.69 6.71 -20.19
C SER A 490 0.80 7.25 -21.63
N ILE A 491 1.96 7.13 -22.25
CA ILE A 491 2.20 7.51 -23.66
C ILE A 491 2.15 6.33 -24.63
N GLU A 492 1.97 5.11 -24.12
CA GLU A 492 1.82 3.90 -24.91
C GLU A 492 0.36 3.66 -25.34
N ASN A 493 0.17 2.79 -26.37
CA ASN A 493 -1.15 2.49 -26.92
C ASN A 493 -2.11 1.80 -25.93
N ILE A 494 -1.61 1.20 -24.85
CA ILE A 494 -2.41 0.55 -23.83
C ILE A 494 -3.16 1.55 -22.94
N SER A 495 -2.68 2.77 -22.82
CA SER A 495 -3.17 3.77 -21.86
C SER A 495 -4.30 4.65 -22.41
N VAL A 496 -5.25 4.06 -23.09
CA VAL A 496 -6.40 4.81 -23.60
C VAL A 496 -7.22 5.41 -22.46
N GLY A 497 -7.15 6.75 -22.33
CA GLY A 497 -7.91 7.50 -21.32
C GLY A 497 -7.25 7.63 -19.95
N THR A 498 -5.99 7.19 -19.78
CA THR A 498 -5.21 7.24 -18.53
C THR A 498 -3.98 8.14 -18.71
N GLY A 499 -4.16 9.46 -18.77
CA GLY A 499 -3.06 10.41 -18.90
C GLY A 499 -2.32 10.61 -17.58
N PHE A 500 -0.98 10.69 -17.67
CA PHE A 500 -0.11 11.04 -16.54
C PHE A 500 0.77 12.23 -16.92
N PRO A 501 1.09 13.17 -16.00
CA PRO A 501 1.97 14.27 -16.30
C PRO A 501 3.40 13.78 -16.58
N ALA A 502 4.14 14.51 -17.43
CA ALA A 502 5.54 14.23 -17.66
C ALA A 502 6.34 14.31 -16.35
N VAL A 503 7.27 13.39 -16.20
CA VAL A 503 8.25 13.33 -15.12
C VAL A 503 9.64 13.13 -15.72
N PRO A 504 10.72 13.63 -15.09
CA PRO A 504 12.07 13.43 -15.61
C PRO A 504 12.57 12.01 -15.34
N GLY A 505 13.62 11.60 -16.04
CA GLY A 505 14.29 10.32 -15.81
C GLY A 505 15.01 10.27 -14.46
N LYS A 506 15.37 9.04 -14.03
CA LYS A 506 15.98 8.69 -12.75
C LYS A 506 17.18 9.56 -12.36
N ASP A 507 18.14 9.75 -13.27
CA ASP A 507 19.33 10.56 -12.97
C ASP A 507 18.94 12.01 -12.64
N THR A 508 17.98 12.58 -13.35
CA THR A 508 17.45 13.92 -13.07
C THR A 508 16.72 13.95 -11.71
N PHE A 509 15.93 12.92 -11.40
CA PHE A 509 15.26 12.82 -10.08
C PHE A 509 16.27 12.92 -8.93
N LEU A 510 17.36 12.16 -9.00
CA LEU A 510 18.42 12.15 -7.99
C LEU A 510 19.22 13.45 -8.00
N ASN A 511 19.66 13.90 -9.16
CA ASN A 511 20.53 15.07 -9.31
C ASN A 511 19.86 16.39 -8.91
N LEU A 512 18.53 16.50 -9.10
CA LEU A 512 17.74 17.66 -8.67
C LEU A 512 17.12 17.49 -7.29
N GLY A 513 17.34 16.35 -6.63
CA GLY A 513 16.79 16.05 -5.30
C GLY A 513 15.27 16.00 -5.28
N LEU A 514 14.62 15.57 -6.37
CA LEU A 514 13.16 15.45 -6.45
C LEU A 514 12.64 14.35 -5.54
N ASN A 515 13.49 13.43 -5.11
CA ASN A 515 13.21 12.36 -4.15
C ASN A 515 13.54 12.72 -2.69
N THR A 516 13.85 13.99 -2.39
CA THR A 516 14.21 14.44 -1.02
C THR A 516 13.15 15.29 -0.35
N LYS A 517 12.12 15.67 -1.09
CA LYS A 517 11.05 16.59 -0.68
C LYS A 517 9.79 16.33 -1.49
N PRO A 518 8.62 16.86 -1.08
CA PRO A 518 7.44 16.85 -1.94
C PRO A 518 7.70 17.54 -3.27
N VAL A 519 7.20 16.96 -4.36
CA VAL A 519 7.26 17.53 -5.71
C VAL A 519 5.89 17.42 -6.38
N PHE A 520 5.51 18.47 -7.12
CA PHE A 520 4.26 18.48 -7.88
C PHE A 520 4.56 18.28 -9.37
N PHE A 521 3.87 17.31 -9.99
CA PHE A 521 3.92 17.08 -11.45
C PHE A 521 2.57 17.39 -12.07
N GLY A 522 2.59 17.99 -13.26
CA GLY A 522 1.37 18.37 -14.00
C GLY A 522 0.74 19.70 -13.56
N CYS A 523 1.52 20.62 -13.02
CA CYS A 523 1.03 21.93 -12.57
C CYS A 523 0.43 22.77 -13.70
N ASN A 524 0.98 22.68 -14.90
CA ASN A 524 0.45 23.36 -16.08
C ASN A 524 -0.43 22.39 -16.89
N SER A 525 -1.74 22.47 -16.67
CA SER A 525 -2.72 21.62 -17.36
C SER A 525 -2.80 21.86 -18.86
N THR A 526 -2.35 23.03 -19.36
CA THR A 526 -2.38 23.35 -20.80
C THR A 526 -1.30 22.61 -21.59
N ASN A 527 -0.29 22.10 -20.92
CA ASN A 527 0.81 21.33 -21.54
C ASN A 527 0.57 19.81 -21.49
N LEU A 528 -0.56 19.37 -20.92
CA LEU A 528 -0.88 17.95 -20.83
C LEU A 528 -1.44 17.45 -22.16
N THR A 529 -0.96 16.31 -22.63
CA THR A 529 -1.45 15.65 -23.84
C THR A 529 -2.84 15.06 -23.67
N SER A 530 -3.23 14.75 -22.43
CA SER A 530 -4.58 14.34 -22.03
C SER A 530 -4.90 14.88 -20.64
N PRO A 531 -6.18 15.01 -20.25
CA PRO A 531 -6.54 15.37 -18.89
C PRO A 531 -5.93 14.41 -17.88
N SER A 532 -5.20 14.94 -16.91
CA SER A 532 -4.63 14.17 -15.81
C SER A 532 -4.71 14.95 -14.50
N PRO A 533 -4.71 14.24 -13.35
CA PRO A 533 -4.63 14.90 -12.05
C PRO A 533 -3.30 15.63 -11.86
N LEU A 534 -3.28 16.60 -10.95
CA LEU A 534 -2.04 17.07 -10.34
C LEU A 534 -1.49 15.96 -9.45
N ILE A 535 -0.21 15.61 -9.60
CA ILE A 535 0.44 14.62 -8.74
C ILE A 535 1.25 15.34 -7.66
N VAL A 536 0.91 15.11 -6.41
CA VAL A 536 1.68 15.51 -5.23
C VAL A 536 2.49 14.30 -4.79
N TYR A 537 3.73 14.21 -5.23
CA TYR A 537 4.63 13.10 -4.97
C TYR A 537 5.38 13.32 -3.64
N LEU A 538 5.25 12.37 -2.72
CA LEU A 538 5.84 12.36 -1.38
C LEU A 538 6.78 11.16 -1.25
N PRO A 539 8.07 11.32 -1.53
CA PRO A 539 9.05 10.24 -1.41
C PRO A 539 9.34 9.92 0.06
N ASN A 540 9.53 8.64 0.36
CA ASN A 540 10.13 8.21 1.61
C ASN A 540 11.55 8.77 1.73
N TYR A 541 11.83 9.46 2.82
CA TYR A 541 13.10 10.11 3.10
C TYR A 541 13.36 10.10 4.61
N PRO A 542 14.62 9.99 5.10
CA PRO A 542 14.89 9.95 6.53
C PRO A 542 14.76 11.33 7.19
N TYR A 543 13.52 11.74 7.48
CA TYR A 543 13.29 12.99 8.20
C TYR A 543 13.80 12.89 9.65
N ILE A 544 13.35 11.84 10.36
CA ILE A 544 13.65 11.58 11.77
C ILE A 544 13.99 10.11 12.04
N TYR A 545 13.79 9.22 11.07
CA TYR A 545 14.11 7.80 11.18
C TYR A 545 14.50 7.23 9.81
N ALA A 546 15.49 6.31 9.77
CA ALA A 546 15.87 5.57 8.57
C ALA A 546 14.84 4.46 8.29
N SER A 547 13.80 4.82 7.54
CA SER A 547 12.68 3.94 7.23
C SER A 547 12.90 3.04 6.01
N ASN A 548 14.12 2.96 5.49
CA ASN A 548 14.55 2.18 4.31
C ASN A 548 14.80 0.69 4.60
N ILE A 549 13.98 0.10 5.45
CA ILE A 549 14.08 -1.32 5.79
C ILE A 549 13.83 -2.22 4.58
N SER A 550 14.34 -3.46 4.62
CA SER A 550 14.15 -4.44 3.55
C SER A 550 12.67 -4.68 3.26
N THR A 551 12.33 -4.80 1.97
CA THR A 551 10.98 -5.20 1.51
C THR A 551 10.57 -6.55 2.10
N PHE A 552 11.52 -7.48 2.24
CA PHE A 552 11.29 -8.85 2.72
C PHE A 552 11.43 -9.01 4.24
N GLN A 553 11.45 -7.94 5.00
CA GLN A 553 11.45 -8.04 6.47
C GLN A 553 10.09 -8.59 6.95
N MET A 554 10.12 -9.71 7.71
CA MET A 554 8.94 -10.47 8.11
C MET A 554 8.47 -10.16 9.54
N ALA A 555 9.27 -9.45 10.32
CA ALA A 555 8.95 -9.02 11.69
C ALA A 555 9.48 -7.62 11.94
N ILE A 556 8.75 -6.83 12.70
CA ILE A 556 9.15 -5.47 13.07
C ILE A 556 8.82 -5.26 14.54
N LYS A 557 9.81 -4.91 15.34
CA LYS A 557 9.59 -4.58 16.73
C LYS A 557 8.76 -3.32 16.89
N SER A 558 7.88 -3.27 17.88
CA SER A 558 6.92 -2.19 18.09
C SER A 558 7.58 -0.80 18.09
N GLY A 559 8.75 -0.64 18.74
CA GLY A 559 9.48 0.64 18.67
C GLY A 559 9.96 1.03 17.28
N GLN A 560 10.37 0.07 16.44
CA GLN A 560 10.76 0.31 15.05
C GLN A 560 9.53 0.62 14.19
N ARG A 561 8.42 -0.13 14.37
CA ARG A 561 7.14 0.15 13.75
C ARG A 561 6.71 1.61 13.97
N ASP A 562 6.70 2.02 15.24
CA ASP A 562 6.26 3.36 15.64
C ASP A 562 7.19 4.45 15.09
N ALA A 563 8.51 4.19 15.04
CA ALA A 563 9.48 5.12 14.46
C ALA A 563 9.29 5.31 12.94
N ILE A 564 8.99 4.25 12.20
CA ILE A 564 8.69 4.35 10.76
C ILE A 564 7.40 5.14 10.54
N ILE A 565 6.34 4.88 11.32
CA ILE A 565 5.07 5.61 11.27
C ILE A 565 5.31 7.11 11.56
N GLN A 566 6.10 7.44 12.59
CA GLN A 566 6.45 8.82 12.92
C GLN A 566 7.24 9.49 11.78
N ASN A 567 8.14 8.75 11.11
CA ASN A 567 8.85 9.28 9.94
C ASN A 567 7.90 9.58 8.78
N GLY A 568 6.95 8.69 8.48
CA GLY A 568 5.92 8.90 7.46
C GLY A 568 5.04 10.12 7.77
N TRP A 569 4.67 10.32 9.04
CA TRP A 569 4.01 11.55 9.49
C TRP A 569 4.87 12.79 9.24
N ALA A 570 6.14 12.75 9.61
CA ALA A 570 7.08 13.85 9.43
C ALA A 570 7.25 14.22 7.95
N VAL A 571 7.33 13.24 7.06
CA VAL A 571 7.36 13.44 5.60
C VAL A 571 6.08 14.13 5.14
N ALA A 572 4.92 13.58 5.49
CA ALA A 572 3.62 14.08 5.03
C ALA A 572 3.30 15.50 5.52
N THR A 573 3.77 15.88 6.70
CA THR A 573 3.52 17.19 7.32
C THR A 573 4.67 18.17 7.17
N GLN A 574 5.79 17.77 6.56
CA GLN A 574 7.04 18.54 6.56
C GLN A 574 7.45 18.95 7.99
N LEU A 575 7.51 17.93 8.89
CA LEU A 575 7.77 18.11 10.33
C LEU A 575 6.77 19.07 11.01
N ASN A 576 5.47 18.84 10.81
CA ASN A 576 4.41 19.72 11.30
C ASN A 576 4.60 21.19 10.84
N ALA A 577 4.94 21.36 9.57
CA ALA A 577 5.24 22.63 8.91
C ALA A 577 6.50 23.36 9.47
N THR A 578 7.34 22.73 10.29
CA THR A 578 8.58 23.36 10.77
C THR A 578 9.66 23.41 9.69
N ARG A 579 9.68 22.46 8.77
CA ARG A 579 10.57 22.47 7.59
C ARG A 579 10.12 23.51 6.56
N ASP A 580 8.83 23.63 6.32
CA ASP A 580 8.21 24.63 5.45
C ASP A 580 6.86 25.06 6.04
N ALA A 581 6.82 26.26 6.61
CA ALA A 581 5.62 26.84 7.22
C ALA A 581 4.47 27.01 6.20
N ASP A 582 4.79 27.10 4.91
CA ASP A 582 3.81 27.25 3.84
C ASP A 582 3.24 25.90 3.35
N TRP A 583 3.81 24.77 3.78
CA TRP A 583 3.40 23.44 3.28
C TRP A 583 1.89 23.19 3.38
N PRO A 584 1.21 23.45 4.52
CA PRO A 584 -0.24 23.24 4.58
C PRO A 584 -1.01 24.09 3.57
N VAL A 585 -0.58 25.35 3.37
CA VAL A 585 -1.17 26.24 2.36
C VAL A 585 -0.96 25.68 0.96
N CYS A 586 0.24 25.15 0.67
CA CYS A 586 0.55 24.56 -0.63
C CYS A 586 -0.25 23.28 -0.90
N VAL A 587 -0.54 22.48 0.13
CA VAL A 587 -1.49 21.35 0.05
C VAL A 587 -2.89 21.85 -0.30
N GLY A 588 -3.39 22.88 0.37
CA GLY A 588 -4.68 23.50 0.05
C GLY A 588 -4.75 24.04 -1.39
N CYS A 589 -3.67 24.65 -1.86
CA CYS A 589 -3.55 25.11 -3.25
C CYS A 589 -3.57 23.94 -4.25
N ALA A 590 -2.89 22.84 -3.95
CA ALA A 590 -2.89 21.63 -4.77
C ALA A 590 -4.30 21.03 -4.86
N MET A 591 -5.01 20.93 -3.74
CA MET A 591 -6.41 20.45 -3.69
C MET A 591 -7.34 21.25 -4.58
N LEU A 592 -7.14 22.57 -4.69
CA LEU A 592 -8.01 23.48 -5.43
C LEU A 592 -7.59 23.69 -6.89
N SER A 593 -6.42 23.24 -7.32
CA SER A 593 -5.80 23.62 -8.59
C SER A 593 -6.71 23.39 -9.80
N ARG A 594 -7.24 22.19 -9.98
CA ARG A 594 -8.14 21.84 -11.10
C ARG A 594 -9.53 22.47 -10.96
N SER A 595 -9.97 22.67 -9.72
CA SER A 595 -11.23 23.38 -9.43
C SER A 595 -11.14 24.85 -9.87
N PHE A 596 -10.02 25.54 -9.59
CA PHE A 596 -9.79 26.92 -10.08
C PHE A 596 -9.83 27.01 -11.62
N GLU A 597 -9.21 26.04 -12.31
CA GLU A 597 -9.23 25.97 -13.77
C GLU A 597 -10.66 25.84 -14.30
N ARG A 598 -11.44 24.89 -13.78
CA ARG A 598 -12.82 24.64 -14.21
C ARG A 598 -13.75 25.81 -13.96
N THR A 599 -13.57 26.49 -12.85
CA THR A 599 -14.40 27.65 -12.48
C THR A 599 -13.86 28.97 -13.01
N LYS A 600 -12.70 28.95 -13.70
CA LYS A 600 -11.99 30.15 -14.16
C LYS A 600 -11.71 31.14 -13.01
N THR A 601 -11.50 30.62 -11.82
CA THR A 601 -11.15 31.42 -10.65
C THR A 601 -9.68 31.79 -10.71
N ALA A 602 -9.36 33.06 -10.47
CA ALA A 602 -7.96 33.51 -10.43
C ALA A 602 -7.21 32.78 -9.34
N VAL A 603 -6.06 32.20 -9.66
CA VAL A 603 -5.20 31.49 -8.70
C VAL A 603 -4.64 32.52 -7.72
N PRO A 604 -4.83 32.35 -6.40
CA PRO A 604 -4.28 33.24 -5.38
C PRO A 604 -2.75 33.36 -5.47
N ASP A 605 -2.20 34.54 -5.19
CA ASP A 605 -0.75 34.77 -5.32
C ASP A 605 0.07 33.82 -4.44
N LYS A 606 -0.44 33.48 -3.25
CA LYS A 606 0.20 32.50 -2.39
C LYS A 606 0.24 31.10 -3.03
N CYS A 607 -0.81 30.72 -3.76
CA CYS A 607 -0.82 29.46 -4.51
C CYS A 607 0.16 29.49 -5.70
N LYS A 608 0.32 30.61 -6.38
CA LYS A 608 1.35 30.76 -7.42
C LYS A 608 2.76 30.55 -6.83
N GLN A 609 3.04 31.10 -5.65
CA GLN A 609 4.29 30.88 -4.94
C GLN A 609 4.49 29.41 -4.57
N CYS A 610 3.43 28.70 -4.13
CA CYS A 610 3.47 27.29 -3.86
C CYS A 610 3.82 26.48 -5.12
N PHE A 611 3.16 26.77 -6.23
CA PHE A 611 3.45 26.09 -7.49
C PHE A 611 4.87 26.38 -7.99
N THR A 612 5.38 27.60 -7.87
CA THR A 612 6.80 27.92 -8.18
C THR A 612 7.77 27.11 -7.31
N ARG A 613 7.42 26.84 -6.05
CA ARG A 613 8.29 26.14 -5.08
C ARG A 613 8.29 24.61 -5.29
N TYR A 614 7.13 24.03 -5.56
CA TYR A 614 6.95 22.58 -5.51
C TYR A 614 6.81 21.94 -6.89
N CYS A 615 6.39 22.68 -7.92
CA CYS A 615 6.30 22.12 -9.27
C CYS A 615 7.69 21.83 -9.84
N TRP A 616 7.82 20.67 -10.46
CA TRP A 616 8.95 20.46 -11.36
C TRP A 616 8.81 21.40 -12.56
N ASP A 617 9.86 22.15 -12.83
CA ASP A 617 9.87 23.22 -13.84
C ASP A 617 10.27 22.75 -15.25
N GLY A 618 10.53 21.43 -15.43
CA GLY A 618 10.98 20.85 -16.69
C GLY A 618 12.50 20.84 -16.85
N SER A 619 13.28 21.32 -15.85
CA SER A 619 14.74 21.25 -15.91
C SER A 619 15.23 19.81 -15.87
N LEU A 620 16.31 19.52 -16.62
CA LEU A 620 16.92 18.21 -16.74
C LEU A 620 18.39 18.25 -16.29
N ASN A 621 18.81 17.20 -15.61
CA ASN A 621 20.21 16.90 -15.33
C ASN A 621 20.43 15.39 -15.50
N GLU A 622 20.72 15.00 -16.73
CA GLU A 622 20.86 13.61 -17.15
C GLU A 622 22.29 13.04 -16.93
N THR A 623 23.16 13.78 -16.25
CA THR A 623 24.45 13.22 -15.84
C THR A 623 24.19 12.04 -14.90
N LYS A 624 25.00 10.98 -15.04
CA LYS A 624 24.86 9.80 -14.18
C LYS A 624 24.92 10.23 -12.71
N ALA A 625 23.87 9.94 -11.97
CA ALA A 625 23.77 10.26 -10.56
C ALA A 625 24.81 9.48 -9.73
N ALA A 626 25.28 10.12 -8.66
CA ALA A 626 26.12 9.45 -7.67
C ALA A 626 25.30 8.41 -6.87
N PRO A 627 25.95 7.42 -6.23
CA PRO A 627 25.25 6.55 -5.29
C PRO A 627 24.47 7.38 -4.26
N TYR A 628 23.22 6.99 -4.03
CA TYR A 628 22.29 7.74 -3.20
C TYR A 628 22.23 7.14 -1.79
N ASP A 629 22.66 7.92 -0.80
CA ASP A 629 22.55 7.59 0.63
C ASP A 629 22.22 8.88 1.41
N PRO A 630 20.94 9.17 1.66
CA PRO A 630 20.52 10.45 2.22
C PRO A 630 20.85 10.56 3.72
N ASN A 631 21.29 11.74 4.14
CA ASN A 631 21.40 12.08 5.54
C ASN A 631 20.03 12.41 6.15
N TYR A 632 19.92 12.26 7.47
CA TYR A 632 18.74 12.71 8.21
C TYR A 632 18.49 14.21 8.01
N PHE A 633 17.22 14.55 7.84
CA PHE A 633 16.83 15.96 7.75
C PHE A 633 16.83 16.64 9.12
N SER A 634 16.46 15.95 10.18
CA SER A 634 16.39 16.45 11.56
C SER A 634 17.05 15.47 12.53
N THR A 635 17.06 15.78 13.81
CA THR A 635 17.59 14.88 14.84
C THR A 635 16.85 13.54 14.80
N PRO A 636 17.57 12.42 14.64
CA PRO A 636 16.94 11.10 14.61
C PRO A 636 16.28 10.75 15.94
N ILE A 637 15.15 10.03 15.87
CA ILE A 637 14.58 9.40 17.05
C ILE A 637 15.35 8.14 17.40
N GLU A 638 15.66 7.97 18.69
CA GLU A 638 16.31 6.78 19.19
C GLU A 638 15.26 5.70 19.53
N VAL A 639 15.34 4.55 18.86
CA VAL A 639 14.55 3.37 19.21
C VAL A 639 15.31 2.59 20.27
N LYS A 640 14.81 2.62 21.52
CA LYS A 640 15.38 1.79 22.60
C LYS A 640 15.06 0.32 22.29
N SER A 641 16.10 -0.48 21.98
CA SER A 641 15.94 -1.92 21.89
C SER A 641 15.65 -2.47 23.30
N ALA A 642 14.69 -3.39 23.42
CA ALA A 642 14.38 -4.06 24.71
C ALA A 642 15.59 -4.80 25.31
N ALA A 643 16.63 -5.09 24.53
CA ALA A 643 17.90 -5.65 24.99
C ALA A 643 18.71 -4.72 25.90
N SER A 644 18.48 -3.40 25.87
CA SER A 644 19.18 -2.43 26.72
C SER A 644 18.63 -2.35 28.17
N ALA A 645 17.44 -2.92 28.42
CA ALA A 645 16.83 -2.90 29.75
C ALA A 645 17.34 -4.04 30.66
N LEU A 646 18.01 -5.06 30.12
CA LEU A 646 18.51 -6.22 30.89
C LEU A 646 19.95 -6.05 31.41
N VAL A 647 20.65 -4.97 31.07
CA VAL A 647 22.06 -4.76 31.47
C VAL A 647 22.23 -3.84 32.70
N LYS A 648 21.15 -3.39 33.32
CA LYS A 648 21.20 -2.64 34.60
C LYS A 648 20.44 -3.31 35.75
N ALA A 649 20.63 -4.61 35.95
CA ALA A 649 20.44 -5.18 37.27
C ALA A 649 21.78 -5.00 38.02
N PRO A 650 21.79 -4.38 39.21
CA PRO A 650 23.04 -4.22 39.96
C PRO A 650 23.58 -5.58 40.37
N ALA A 651 24.88 -5.78 40.21
CA ALA A 651 25.65 -6.95 40.61
C ALA A 651 25.70 -7.09 42.14
N ILE A 652 24.56 -7.27 42.83
CA ILE A 652 24.45 -7.47 44.30
C ILE A 652 23.71 -8.75 44.67
N ALA A 653 23.39 -9.64 43.74
CA ALA A 653 22.68 -10.88 44.07
C ALA A 653 23.46 -12.18 43.78
N MET A 654 24.78 -12.13 43.55
CA MET A 654 25.56 -13.35 43.25
C MET A 654 26.58 -13.73 44.35
N SER A 655 26.46 -13.18 45.58
CA SER A 655 27.36 -13.56 46.70
C SER A 655 26.69 -14.40 47.83
N CYS A 656 25.43 -14.84 47.67
CA CYS A 656 24.73 -15.61 48.72
C CYS A 656 24.39 -17.06 48.37
N VAL A 657 24.85 -17.61 47.23
CA VAL A 657 24.55 -19.02 46.86
C VAL A 657 25.76 -19.94 47.01
N PHE A 658 26.95 -19.47 47.44
CA PHE A 658 28.13 -20.33 47.58
C PHE A 658 28.47 -20.75 49.04
N ILE A 659 27.59 -20.51 50.01
CA ILE A 659 27.83 -20.89 51.44
C ILE A 659 26.86 -21.98 51.96
N MET A 660 25.98 -22.57 51.16
CA MET A 660 25.12 -23.68 51.60
C MET A 660 25.41 -25.03 50.94
N GLY A 661 26.59 -25.19 50.35
CA GLY A 661 27.00 -26.45 49.69
C GLY A 661 28.03 -27.30 50.47
N LEU A 662 28.37 -27.00 51.74
CA LEU A 662 29.43 -27.71 52.47
C LEU A 662 29.02 -28.17 53.86
N ALA A 663 27.79 -28.59 54.12
CA ALA A 663 27.33 -29.10 55.41
C ALA A 663 26.49 -30.40 55.31
N PHE A 664 26.74 -31.25 54.30
CA PHE A 664 26.24 -32.65 54.31
C PHE A 664 27.26 -33.57 53.61
N ALA A 665 28.42 -33.71 54.27
CA ALA A 665 29.32 -34.84 54.05
C ALA A 665 30.24 -34.93 55.29
N LEU A 666 29.71 -35.47 56.37
CA LEU A 666 30.38 -36.22 57.45
C LEU A 666 29.33 -37.01 58.18
#